data_7eff91adb67457ed544ee2cda77d76b1
#
_entry.id   7eff91adb67457ed544ee2cda77d76b1
#
_cell.length_a   1.000
_cell.length_b   1.000
_cell.length_c   1.000
_cell.angle_alpha   90.00
_cell.angle_beta   90.00
_cell.angle_gamma   90.00
#
_symmetry.space_group_name_H-M   'P 1'
#
loop_
_entity.id
_entity.type
_entity.pdbx_description
1 polymer ?
#
loop_
_entity_poly.entity_id
_entity_poly.type
_entity_poly.pdbx_seq_one_letter_code
_entity_poly.pdbx_strand_id
1 'polypeptide(L)'
;MLLFLWKNGILKQTLTQRMWFVKLKIIICLDKTGEARMEEKQEKYSFGFVVLHYGGMDVTKQCISCVEKLYGTDIPIAIVDNHSPDQSGEKLRQFYHEKEQITILVNEENLGFARGNNVGYRFLRDQKHCNMICVMNNDVMVQQTDMLEKIARDYEQSGFGVLGPHVTLPEDKENLFDFNLKPVAFYISQYKQLSKMYQYYSSKLYPERQLANRMIRVVQGLLRTSDKADIAEDRKIDYSIYHERHEDVLLHGCCLVFSPLYIEQFEECFCPDTFMFKEEELLYLRCKEHGLKTVYNPEINILHMEDVSTNSVYKKQREKQIFICKNQAESLQVLIRAMRPPLLSICIPCFNVEKLIGRCLDSILNQDFYDCEILCVDDGSTDGTVDILRAYEKIDTRVRVLVNEKNSKLVYTRKRAIMEARGRYIFQIDSDDCIPKNALHTIKQRLKAWDYPDVMEFRANIVLEASETVKATVINQLKKIKDDVLQDNYCRIHIGTLQGEDILDTLIADALGQMPWNKVVRTPLLQKAYAACDREDIYYKDDVYVCCILYAMCKRYVGIPDRLYKYSISTGKSRKMFTEEDFQEMCKTGQIADSLGCFFTGRKDEAQGKILIRTKMDRWLDLLLETIKLQGLDLEKGKGYIQDAYAFSELQKADAVFAKELKSKVEEKLNEFS
;
A
#
# COMPACT_ATOMS: atom_id res chain seq x y z
N MET A 1 28.42 -34.80 33.80
CA MET A 1 28.14 -35.59 32.59
C MET A 1 28.78 -34.95 31.36
N LEU A 2 28.58 -33.66 31.09
CA LEU A 2 29.16 -32.93 29.94
C LEU A 2 30.70 -32.82 29.99
N LEU A 3 31.32 -32.61 31.17
CA LEU A 3 32.77 -32.58 31.35
C LEU A 3 33.41 -33.94 31.14
N PHE A 4 32.72 -35.05 31.44
CA PHE A 4 33.17 -36.41 31.19
C PHE A 4 33.19 -36.76 29.71
N LEU A 5 32.21 -36.26 28.97
CA LEU A 5 32.08 -36.43 27.52
C LEU A 5 33.09 -35.56 26.74
N TRP A 6 33.45 -34.38 27.27
CA TRP A 6 34.50 -33.52 26.68
C TRP A 6 35.89 -34.06 26.88
N LYS A 7 36.23 -34.60 28.07
CA LYS A 7 37.52 -35.22 28.36
C LYS A 7 37.77 -36.50 27.53
N ASN A 8 36.73 -37.19 27.11
CA ASN A 8 36.84 -38.45 26.36
C ASN A 8 36.68 -38.28 24.83
N GLY A 9 36.69 -37.07 24.29
CA GLY A 9 36.74 -36.83 22.86
C GLY A 9 35.45 -37.12 22.07
N ILE A 10 34.35 -37.50 22.74
CA ILE A 10 33.13 -37.98 22.11
C ILE A 10 32.28 -36.81 21.52
N LEU A 11 32.50 -35.58 21.99
CA LEU A 11 31.80 -34.39 21.51
C LEU A 11 32.42 -33.71 20.29
N LYS A 12 33.57 -34.18 19.79
CA LYS A 12 34.22 -33.55 18.62
C LYS A 12 33.73 -34.05 17.25
N GLN A 13 32.96 -35.12 17.18
CA GLN A 13 32.56 -35.71 15.89
C GLN A 13 31.11 -35.56 15.48
N THR A 14 30.22 -34.96 16.30
CA THR A 14 28.77 -34.89 16.02
C THR A 14 28.19 -33.48 15.86
N LEU A 15 29.03 -32.45 15.74
CA LEU A 15 28.56 -31.05 15.59
C LEU A 15 29.01 -30.45 14.26
N THR A 16 28.67 -31.12 13.17
CA THR A 16 28.61 -30.50 11.85
C THR A 16 27.15 -30.46 11.38
N GLN A 17 26.67 -29.23 11.18
CA GLN A 17 25.39 -28.83 10.60
C GLN A 17 24.18 -28.74 11.56
N ARG A 18 23.81 -27.50 11.84
CA ARG A 18 22.58 -26.99 12.50
C ARG A 18 22.60 -26.96 14.03
N MET A 19 23.41 -26.08 14.59
CA MET A 19 23.06 -25.46 15.87
C MET A 19 23.60 -24.03 15.94
N TRP A 20 22.74 -23.10 16.21
CA TRP A 20 22.91 -21.67 16.42
C TRP A 20 24.03 -21.37 17.41
N PHE A 21 24.99 -20.51 17.04
CA PHE A 21 26.01 -20.01 17.94
C PHE A 21 25.38 -19.06 18.97
N VAL A 22 25.06 -19.59 20.15
CA VAL A 22 24.90 -18.77 21.36
C VAL A 22 26.31 -18.63 21.96
N LYS A 23 26.86 -17.40 21.96
CA LYS A 23 28.11 -17.10 22.69
C LYS A 23 27.81 -17.23 24.19
N LEU A 24 28.22 -18.34 24.82
CA LEU A 24 28.21 -18.50 26.27
C LEU A 24 29.47 -17.86 26.85
N LYS A 25 29.35 -16.72 27.53
CA LYS A 25 30.38 -16.28 28.50
C LYS A 25 30.11 -16.97 29.83
N ILE A 26 30.92 -17.96 30.17
CA ILE A 26 30.86 -18.64 31.47
C ILE A 26 31.72 -17.84 32.46
N ILE A 27 31.10 -17.22 33.45
CA ILE A 27 31.81 -16.63 34.62
C ILE A 27 31.72 -17.66 35.74
N ILE A 28 32.87 -18.17 36.17
CA ILE A 28 32.96 -19.07 37.32
C ILE A 28 33.10 -18.22 38.56
N CYS A 29 32.04 -18.14 39.37
CA CYS A 29 32.09 -17.57 40.71
C CYS A 29 32.26 -18.73 41.73
N LEU A 30 33.24 -18.65 42.58
CA LEU A 30 33.41 -19.57 43.72
C LEU A 30 32.57 -19.02 44.89
N ASP A 31 31.72 -19.87 45.46
CA ASP A 31 30.99 -19.52 46.69
C ASP A 31 31.90 -19.71 47.94
N LYS A 32 31.38 -19.33 49.12
CA LYS A 32 32.10 -19.42 50.40
C LYS A 32 32.43 -20.87 50.85
N THR A 33 31.94 -21.87 50.14
CA THR A 33 32.17 -23.30 50.40
C THR A 33 33.15 -23.93 49.42
N GLY A 34 33.64 -23.18 48.41
CA GLY A 34 34.59 -23.66 47.41
C GLY A 34 33.99 -24.51 46.29
N GLU A 35 32.65 -24.57 46.19
CA GLU A 35 31.96 -25.22 45.07
C GLU A 35 31.76 -24.25 43.91
N ALA A 36 32.15 -24.64 42.72
CA ALA A 36 31.96 -23.87 41.50
C ALA A 36 30.49 -23.92 41.07
N ARG A 37 29.73 -22.86 41.29
CA ARG A 37 28.45 -22.65 40.62
C ARG A 37 28.68 -21.97 39.26
N MET A 38 28.25 -22.64 38.19
CA MET A 38 28.18 -22.04 36.88
C MET A 38 26.88 -21.21 36.79
N GLU A 39 26.98 -19.90 36.87
CA GLU A 39 25.91 -19.02 36.44
C GLU A 39 26.07 -18.75 34.94
N GLU A 40 25.19 -19.33 34.13
CA GLU A 40 25.01 -18.93 32.75
C GLU A 40 24.38 -17.54 32.73
N LYS A 41 25.20 -16.49 32.60
CA LYS A 41 24.67 -15.19 32.18
C LYS A 41 24.47 -15.24 30.65
N GLN A 42 23.35 -15.77 30.23
CA GLN A 42 22.88 -15.63 28.88
C GLN A 42 22.58 -14.13 28.69
N GLU A 43 23.32 -13.45 27.82
CA GLU A 43 22.92 -12.08 27.41
C GLU A 43 21.57 -12.21 26.71
N LYS A 44 20.52 -11.81 27.41
CA LYS A 44 19.12 -11.94 26.99
C LYS A 44 18.83 -11.14 25.73
N TYR A 45 19.59 -10.08 25.48
CA TYR A 45 19.44 -9.18 24.33
C TYR A 45 20.74 -9.05 23.56
N SER A 46 20.66 -9.20 22.23
CA SER A 46 21.73 -8.96 21.28
C SER A 46 21.53 -7.57 20.66
N PHE A 47 22.34 -6.59 21.10
CA PHE A 47 22.27 -5.23 20.60
C PHE A 47 23.04 -5.06 19.30
N GLY A 48 22.58 -4.15 18.42
CA GLY A 48 23.27 -3.70 17.23
C GLY A 48 22.97 -2.24 16.92
N PHE A 49 23.93 -1.55 16.27
CA PHE A 49 23.79 -0.14 15.90
C PHE A 49 23.78 0.05 14.39
N VAL A 50 22.77 0.75 13.88
CA VAL A 50 22.73 1.26 12.50
C VAL A 50 23.11 2.72 12.54
N VAL A 51 24.08 3.13 11.71
CA VAL A 51 24.48 4.53 11.55
C VAL A 51 24.36 4.91 10.08
N LEU A 52 23.43 5.81 9.76
CA LEU A 52 23.26 6.30 8.39
C LEU A 52 24.30 7.38 8.09
N HIS A 53 25.13 7.16 7.07
CA HIS A 53 26.20 8.06 6.65
C HIS A 53 25.86 8.72 5.30
N TYR A 54 25.99 10.04 5.24
CA TYR A 54 25.91 10.82 3.99
C TYR A 54 26.86 12.01 4.05
N GLY A 55 28.15 11.78 3.77
CA GLY A 55 29.22 12.74 3.98
C GLY A 55 29.59 12.94 5.46
N GLY A 56 30.58 13.79 5.75
CA GLY A 56 30.99 14.07 7.13
C GLY A 56 31.72 12.89 7.81
N MET A 57 32.72 12.31 7.16
CA MET A 57 33.46 11.15 7.63
C MET A 57 33.98 11.27 9.07
N ASP A 58 34.51 12.46 9.46
CA ASP A 58 35.08 12.66 10.80
C ASP A 58 34.02 12.60 11.90
N VAL A 59 32.84 13.12 11.64
CA VAL A 59 31.70 13.06 12.58
C VAL A 59 31.23 11.62 12.75
N THR A 60 31.12 10.88 11.64
CA THR A 60 30.79 9.44 11.70
C THR A 60 31.81 8.66 12.52
N LYS A 61 33.13 8.95 12.36
CA LYS A 61 34.17 8.31 13.17
C LYS A 61 34.02 8.66 14.65
N GLN A 62 33.67 9.89 14.99
CA GLN A 62 33.44 10.31 16.39
C GLN A 62 32.24 9.54 16.97
N CYS A 63 31.12 9.47 16.24
CA CYS A 63 29.94 8.70 16.62
C CYS A 63 30.29 7.23 16.93
N ILE A 64 30.96 6.54 16.01
CA ILE A 64 31.40 5.15 16.20
C ILE A 64 32.36 5.00 17.37
N SER A 65 33.31 5.92 17.51
CA SER A 65 34.27 5.91 18.63
C SER A 65 33.59 6.02 20.00
N CYS A 66 32.47 6.78 20.11
CA CYS A 66 31.70 6.84 21.34
C CYS A 66 31.07 5.47 21.66
N VAL A 67 30.46 4.81 20.69
CA VAL A 67 29.86 3.48 20.86
C VAL A 67 30.92 2.44 21.28
N GLU A 68 32.06 2.39 20.58
CA GLU A 68 33.14 1.46 20.90
C GLU A 68 33.75 1.69 22.31
N LYS A 69 33.95 2.92 22.70
CA LYS A 69 34.49 3.27 24.02
C LYS A 69 33.59 2.88 25.17
N LEU A 70 32.26 2.99 24.98
CA LEU A 70 31.31 2.75 26.05
C LEU A 70 30.85 1.30 26.13
N TYR A 71 30.76 0.59 25.01
CA TYR A 71 30.15 -0.74 24.96
C TYR A 71 31.09 -1.84 24.46
N GLY A 72 32.35 -1.49 24.16
CA GLY A 72 33.34 -2.44 23.70
C GLY A 72 33.30 -2.73 22.19
N THR A 73 34.06 -3.72 21.76
CA THR A 73 34.28 -4.04 20.35
C THR A 73 33.48 -5.25 19.87
N ASP A 74 32.58 -5.79 20.69
CA ASP A 74 31.83 -6.99 20.36
C ASP A 74 30.43 -6.71 19.78
N ILE A 75 29.97 -5.46 19.89
CA ILE A 75 28.64 -5.06 19.41
C ILE A 75 28.66 -4.81 17.90
N PRO A 76 27.80 -5.45 17.10
CA PRO A 76 27.69 -5.22 15.67
C PRO A 76 27.28 -3.79 15.35
N ILE A 77 28.01 -3.14 14.43
CA ILE A 77 27.72 -1.81 13.92
C ILE A 77 27.62 -1.87 12.39
N ALA A 78 26.48 -1.48 11.84
CA ALA A 78 26.26 -1.32 10.42
C ALA A 78 26.31 0.18 10.05
N ILE A 79 27.36 0.61 9.37
CA ILE A 79 27.44 1.95 8.81
C ILE A 79 26.90 1.88 7.38
N VAL A 80 25.79 2.58 7.09
CA VAL A 80 25.18 2.59 5.77
C VAL A 80 25.58 3.88 5.06
N ASP A 81 26.48 3.78 4.09
CA ASP A 81 26.78 4.90 3.20
C ASP A 81 25.71 5.06 2.15
N ASN A 82 24.96 6.15 2.24
CA ASN A 82 23.84 6.43 1.37
C ASN A 82 24.26 7.11 0.05
N HIS A 83 25.31 6.58 -0.59
CA HIS A 83 25.91 7.12 -1.81
C HIS A 83 26.50 8.51 -1.63
N SER A 84 27.41 8.67 -0.67
CA SER A 84 28.07 9.94 -0.37
C SER A 84 28.85 10.49 -1.57
N PRO A 85 28.62 11.75 -1.99
CA PRO A 85 29.21 12.31 -3.19
C PRO A 85 30.74 12.54 -3.07
N ASP A 86 31.28 12.53 -1.85
CA ASP A 86 32.71 12.70 -1.51
C ASP A 86 33.48 11.38 -1.41
N GLN A 87 32.82 10.26 -1.75
CA GLN A 87 33.34 8.89 -1.66
C GLN A 87 33.80 8.51 -0.23
N SER A 88 33.21 9.14 0.78
CA SER A 88 33.56 8.86 2.19
C SER A 88 33.18 7.46 2.64
N GLY A 89 32.17 6.82 2.02
CA GLY A 89 31.80 5.43 2.30
C GLY A 89 32.95 4.47 2.03
N GLU A 90 33.63 4.57 0.90
CA GLU A 90 34.77 3.72 0.57
C GLU A 90 36.00 3.99 1.48
N LYS A 91 36.19 5.26 1.85
CA LYS A 91 37.25 5.62 2.82
C LYS A 91 36.96 5.04 4.22
N LEU A 92 35.67 5.02 4.64
CA LEU A 92 35.26 4.36 5.90
C LEU A 92 35.47 2.85 5.83
N ARG A 93 35.19 2.21 4.68
CA ARG A 93 35.46 0.78 4.47
C ARG A 93 36.95 0.44 4.63
N GLN A 94 37.82 1.24 4.05
CA GLN A 94 39.25 1.10 4.20
C GLN A 94 39.71 1.37 5.63
N PHE A 95 39.13 2.35 6.32
CA PHE A 95 39.52 2.69 7.68
C PHE A 95 39.13 1.64 8.70
N TYR A 96 37.97 0.98 8.53
CA TYR A 96 37.46 -0.02 9.46
C TYR A 96 37.70 -1.47 9.01
N HIS A 97 38.53 -1.73 8.01
CA HIS A 97 38.70 -3.06 7.39
C HIS A 97 39.18 -4.15 8.36
N GLU A 98 39.91 -3.78 9.44
CA GLU A 98 40.38 -4.73 10.47
C GLU A 98 39.37 -4.96 11.61
N LYS A 99 38.22 -4.25 11.61
CA LYS A 99 37.25 -4.33 12.68
C LYS A 99 36.04 -5.18 12.27
N GLU A 100 36.06 -6.46 12.67
CA GLU A 100 35.02 -7.45 12.30
C GLU A 100 33.61 -7.06 12.75
N GLN A 101 33.47 -6.32 13.85
CA GLN A 101 32.17 -5.86 14.37
C GLN A 101 31.55 -4.72 13.54
N ILE A 102 32.38 -3.99 12.74
CA ILE A 102 31.91 -2.87 11.93
C ILE A 102 31.76 -3.30 10.47
N THR A 103 30.57 -3.15 9.92
CA THR A 103 30.28 -3.43 8.51
C THR A 103 29.87 -2.17 7.79
N ILE A 104 30.51 -1.87 6.65
CA ILE A 104 30.16 -0.74 5.80
C ILE A 104 29.31 -1.24 4.63
N LEU A 105 28.06 -0.80 4.57
CA LEU A 105 27.11 -1.07 3.49
C LEU A 105 27.04 0.17 2.59
N VAL A 106 27.43 0.04 1.34
CA VAL A 106 27.42 1.17 0.37
C VAL A 106 26.27 1.00 -0.59
N ASN A 107 25.36 1.96 -0.64
CA ASN A 107 24.25 1.98 -1.57
C ASN A 107 24.70 2.49 -2.96
N GLU A 108 24.09 1.98 -4.02
CA GLU A 108 24.37 2.40 -5.39
C GLU A 108 23.83 3.80 -5.72
N GLU A 109 22.78 4.23 -4.97
CA GLU A 109 22.17 5.56 -5.09
C GLU A 109 21.75 6.07 -3.70
N ASN A 110 21.46 7.37 -3.58
CA ASN A 110 20.91 7.92 -2.35
C ASN A 110 19.45 7.49 -2.18
N LEU A 111 19.20 6.55 -1.27
CA LEU A 111 17.88 5.99 -0.97
C LEU A 111 17.02 6.87 -0.05
N GLY A 112 17.56 7.99 0.46
CA GLY A 112 16.92 8.81 1.49
C GLY A 112 17.08 8.25 2.90
N PHE A 113 16.41 8.87 3.88
CA PHE A 113 16.56 8.52 5.29
C PHE A 113 15.95 7.16 5.63
N ALA A 114 14.68 6.94 5.29
CA ALA A 114 13.95 5.73 5.65
C ALA A 114 14.59 4.46 5.03
N ARG A 115 14.74 4.44 3.72
CA ARG A 115 15.27 3.27 3.00
C ARG A 115 16.74 3.02 3.32
N GLY A 116 17.53 4.10 3.51
CA GLY A 116 18.94 3.98 3.91
C GLY A 116 19.09 3.28 5.26
N ASN A 117 18.33 3.68 6.28
CA ASN A 117 18.33 3.03 7.58
C ASN A 117 17.79 1.58 7.52
N ASN A 118 16.79 1.31 6.67
CA ASN A 118 16.24 -0.04 6.49
C ASN A 118 17.30 -1.03 5.97
N VAL A 119 18.28 -0.60 5.18
CA VAL A 119 19.40 -1.46 4.72
C VAL A 119 20.21 -1.97 5.92
N GLY A 120 20.63 -1.08 6.82
CA GLY A 120 21.37 -1.44 8.02
C GLY A 120 20.56 -2.28 9.01
N TYR A 121 19.27 -1.91 9.18
CA TYR A 121 18.35 -2.63 10.06
C TYR A 121 18.18 -4.11 9.61
N ARG A 122 17.89 -4.35 8.32
CA ARG A 122 17.78 -5.71 7.78
C ARG A 122 19.09 -6.48 7.93
N PHE A 123 20.23 -5.85 7.68
CA PHE A 123 21.53 -6.49 7.85
C PHE A 123 21.75 -6.96 9.29
N LEU A 124 21.47 -6.11 10.27
CA LEU A 124 21.64 -6.47 11.69
C LEU A 124 20.64 -7.55 12.14
N ARG A 125 19.40 -7.47 11.69
CA ARG A 125 18.36 -8.45 11.98
C ARG A 125 18.69 -9.82 11.38
N ASP A 126 18.96 -9.86 10.07
CA ASP A 126 18.99 -11.11 9.31
C ASP A 126 20.36 -11.79 9.32
N GLN A 127 21.45 -11.01 9.33
CA GLN A 127 22.81 -11.55 9.25
C GLN A 127 23.57 -11.54 10.58
N LYS A 128 23.31 -10.54 11.44
CA LYS A 128 23.92 -10.46 12.77
C LYS A 128 23.01 -10.98 13.88
N HIS A 129 21.74 -11.25 13.57
CA HIS A 129 20.74 -11.79 14.50
C HIS A 129 20.56 -10.92 15.74
N CYS A 130 20.69 -9.61 15.59
CA CYS A 130 20.38 -8.67 16.66
C CYS A 130 18.88 -8.64 16.92
N ASN A 131 18.49 -8.71 18.19
CA ASN A 131 17.11 -8.61 18.61
C ASN A 131 16.77 -7.30 19.33
N MET A 132 17.74 -6.38 19.45
CA MET A 132 17.58 -5.02 19.93
C MET A 132 18.44 -4.12 19.02
N ILE A 133 17.81 -3.29 18.16
CA ILE A 133 18.54 -2.53 17.16
C ILE A 133 18.37 -1.03 17.42
N CYS A 134 19.48 -0.34 17.63
CA CYS A 134 19.55 1.10 17.75
C CYS A 134 19.86 1.71 16.38
N VAL A 135 18.94 2.52 15.85
CA VAL A 135 19.12 3.27 14.60
C VAL A 135 19.38 4.74 14.95
N MET A 136 20.52 5.28 14.52
CA MET A 136 20.90 6.64 14.87
C MET A 136 21.61 7.37 13.73
N ASN A 137 21.53 8.70 13.76
CA ASN A 137 22.25 9.56 12.84
C ASN A 137 23.76 9.51 13.11
N ASN A 138 24.57 9.81 12.10
CA ASN A 138 26.02 9.82 12.22
C ASN A 138 26.59 10.97 13.07
N ASP A 139 25.75 11.96 13.44
CA ASP A 139 26.08 13.10 14.29
C ASP A 139 25.50 12.99 15.71
N VAL A 140 25.09 11.77 16.10
CA VAL A 140 24.67 11.43 17.46
C VAL A 140 25.86 10.89 18.27
N MET A 141 26.08 11.43 19.47
CA MET A 141 27.11 11.00 20.40
C MET A 141 26.48 10.37 21.62
N VAL A 142 26.74 9.07 21.82
CA VAL A 142 26.32 8.37 23.02
C VAL A 142 27.29 8.71 24.15
N GLN A 143 26.76 9.01 25.34
CA GLN A 143 27.56 9.48 26.48
C GLN A 143 27.46 8.61 27.75
N GLN A 144 26.47 7.73 27.83
CA GLN A 144 26.17 6.92 28.99
C GLN A 144 26.68 5.48 28.85
N THR A 145 27.37 4.99 29.88
CA THR A 145 27.85 3.59 29.95
C THR A 145 26.74 2.60 30.24
N ASP A 146 25.67 3.00 30.91
CA ASP A 146 24.54 2.18 31.35
C ASP A 146 23.32 2.24 30.43
N MET A 147 23.43 2.87 29.23
CA MET A 147 22.33 3.04 28.29
C MET A 147 21.71 1.69 27.88
N LEU A 148 22.53 0.69 27.54
CA LEU A 148 22.01 -0.62 27.09
C LEU A 148 21.27 -1.36 28.21
N GLU A 149 21.76 -1.24 29.44
CA GLU A 149 21.10 -1.81 30.63
C GLU A 149 19.75 -1.12 30.92
N LYS A 150 19.70 0.21 30.77
CA LYS A 150 18.46 0.99 30.91
C LYS A 150 17.43 0.61 29.84
N ILE A 151 17.86 0.45 28.59
CA ILE A 151 16.99 -0.02 27.50
C ILE A 151 16.42 -1.40 27.79
N ALA A 152 17.28 -2.36 28.19
CA ALA A 152 16.86 -3.71 28.51
C ALA A 152 15.87 -3.74 29.67
N ARG A 153 16.13 -2.96 30.74
CA ARG A 153 15.24 -2.84 31.90
C ARG A 153 13.89 -2.22 31.52
N ASP A 154 13.88 -1.16 30.71
CA ASP A 154 12.61 -0.53 30.26
C ASP A 154 11.81 -1.50 29.40
N TYR A 155 12.46 -2.27 28.53
CA TYR A 155 11.79 -3.29 27.73
C TYR A 155 11.14 -4.37 28.59
N GLU A 156 11.83 -4.84 29.62
CA GLU A 156 11.28 -5.83 30.58
C GLU A 156 10.06 -5.30 31.36
N GLN A 157 10.03 -4.01 31.61
CA GLN A 157 8.93 -3.36 32.36
C GLN A 157 7.75 -2.97 31.47
N SER A 158 8.01 -2.46 30.28
CA SER A 158 6.97 -1.84 29.42
C SER A 158 6.56 -2.70 28.22
N GLY A 159 7.45 -3.57 27.73
CA GLY A 159 7.25 -4.28 26.46
C GLY A 159 7.13 -3.32 25.28
N PHE A 160 7.95 -2.27 25.25
CA PHE A 160 7.87 -1.28 24.16
C PHE A 160 8.16 -1.90 22.78
N GLY A 161 7.57 -1.34 21.74
CA GLY A 161 7.96 -1.59 20.35
C GLY A 161 9.17 -0.77 19.94
N VAL A 162 9.11 0.55 20.23
CA VAL A 162 10.18 1.50 19.92
C VAL A 162 10.42 2.42 21.11
N LEU A 163 11.69 2.68 21.42
CA LEU A 163 12.11 3.61 22.47
C LEU A 163 12.94 4.75 21.89
N GLY A 164 12.68 5.99 22.34
CA GLY A 164 13.46 7.18 22.04
C GLY A 164 14.08 7.76 23.32
N PRO A 165 15.36 8.16 23.28
CA PRO A 165 16.06 8.80 24.37
C PRO A 165 15.72 10.30 24.48
N HIS A 166 16.14 10.91 25.58
CA HIS A 166 16.27 12.35 25.69
C HIS A 166 17.40 12.86 24.79
N VAL A 167 17.14 13.94 24.05
CA VAL A 167 18.08 14.48 23.07
C VAL A 167 18.54 15.85 23.54
N THR A 168 19.85 15.98 23.82
CA THR A 168 20.49 17.27 24.11
C THR A 168 21.26 17.77 22.89
N LEU A 169 21.37 19.08 22.76
CA LEU A 169 22.14 19.78 21.75
C LEU A 169 23.43 20.32 22.37
N PRO A 170 24.43 20.76 21.57
CA PRO A 170 25.61 21.48 22.09
C PRO A 170 25.24 22.63 23.00
N GLU A 171 26.10 22.91 24.01
CA GLU A 171 25.89 23.95 25.03
C GLU A 171 24.70 23.61 25.98
N ASP A 172 24.44 22.29 26.22
CA ASP A 172 23.38 21.79 27.11
C ASP A 172 21.97 22.31 26.79
N LYS A 173 21.72 22.65 25.54
CA LYS A 173 20.38 22.99 25.06
C LYS A 173 19.55 21.75 24.86
N GLU A 174 18.28 21.80 25.25
CA GLU A 174 17.32 20.73 24.99
C GLU A 174 16.80 20.79 23.56
N ASN A 175 16.70 19.63 22.92
CA ASN A 175 16.03 19.50 21.63
C ASN A 175 14.53 19.34 21.85
N LEU A 176 13.77 20.39 21.59
CA LEU A 176 12.34 20.45 21.80
C LEU A 176 11.60 19.90 20.59
N PHE A 177 10.83 18.85 20.79
CA PHE A 177 9.94 18.29 19.77
C PHE A 177 8.55 18.02 20.35
N ASP A 178 7.57 17.85 19.48
CA ASP A 178 6.18 17.67 19.92
C ASP A 178 5.88 16.17 20.10
N PHE A 179 5.51 15.76 21.28
CA PHE A 179 5.12 14.39 21.61
C PHE A 179 3.81 13.94 20.97
N ASN A 180 3.05 14.86 20.39
CA ASN A 180 1.71 14.58 19.90
C ASN A 180 1.59 14.65 18.39
N LEU A 181 0.97 13.64 17.82
CA LEU A 181 0.54 13.66 16.42
C LEU A 181 -0.51 14.76 16.23
N LYS A 182 -0.27 15.68 15.29
CA LYS A 182 -1.24 16.74 14.98
C LYS A 182 -2.46 16.17 14.24
N PRO A 183 -3.62 16.86 14.30
CA PRO A 183 -4.77 16.48 13.49
C PRO A 183 -4.44 16.46 11.98
N VAL A 184 -5.06 15.57 11.22
CA VAL A 184 -4.81 15.45 9.78
C VAL A 184 -5.01 16.77 9.01
N ALA A 185 -5.93 17.63 9.45
CA ALA A 185 -6.16 18.95 8.86
C ALA A 185 -4.93 19.86 8.90
N PHE A 186 -4.10 19.76 9.95
CA PHE A 186 -2.82 20.46 10.07
C PHE A 186 -1.87 20.03 8.96
N TYR A 187 -1.69 18.72 8.75
CA TYR A 187 -0.79 18.20 7.73
C TYR A 187 -1.28 18.51 6.31
N ILE A 188 -2.59 18.51 6.08
CA ILE A 188 -3.18 18.96 4.80
C ILE A 188 -2.87 20.45 4.54
N SER A 189 -2.95 21.30 5.57
CA SER A 189 -2.60 22.72 5.45
C SER A 189 -1.11 22.91 5.14
N GLN A 190 -0.25 22.18 5.86
CA GLN A 190 1.20 22.18 5.64
C GLN A 190 1.57 21.71 4.24
N TYR A 191 0.96 20.63 3.75
CA TYR A 191 1.14 20.14 2.38
C TYR A 191 0.81 21.18 1.32
N LYS A 192 -0.34 21.87 1.45
CA LYS A 192 -0.75 22.94 0.52
C LYS A 192 0.25 24.11 0.51
N GLN A 193 0.77 24.46 1.68
CA GLN A 193 1.77 25.54 1.80
C GLN A 193 3.09 25.14 1.12
N LEU A 194 3.60 23.93 1.41
CA LEU A 194 4.87 23.45 0.85
C LEU A 194 4.79 23.24 -0.66
N SER A 195 3.66 22.74 -1.17
CA SER A 195 3.43 22.60 -2.62
C SER A 195 3.47 23.96 -3.33
N LYS A 196 2.86 25.00 -2.75
CA LYS A 196 2.96 26.37 -3.27
C LYS A 196 4.40 26.91 -3.23
N MET A 197 5.13 26.65 -2.14
CA MET A 197 6.53 27.05 -2.01
C MET A 197 7.41 26.32 -3.03
N TYR A 198 7.21 25.03 -3.21
CA TYR A 198 7.91 24.26 -4.23
C TYR A 198 7.67 24.83 -5.64
N GLN A 199 6.42 25.10 -6.02
CA GLN A 199 6.07 25.74 -7.30
C GLN A 199 6.73 27.12 -7.44
N TYR A 200 6.79 27.91 -6.36
CA TYR A 200 7.45 29.21 -6.36
C TYR A 200 8.96 29.09 -6.60
N TYR A 201 9.67 28.23 -5.85
CA TYR A 201 11.11 28.07 -5.97
C TYR A 201 11.53 27.38 -7.26
N SER A 202 10.75 26.43 -7.79
CA SER A 202 11.03 25.71 -9.05
C SER A 202 10.70 26.53 -10.30
N SER A 203 9.89 27.60 -10.19
CA SER A 203 9.45 28.44 -11.33
C SER A 203 10.64 29.06 -12.07
N LYS A 204 10.58 29.09 -13.42
CA LYS A 204 11.52 29.81 -14.29
C LYS A 204 11.52 31.32 -13.99
N LEU A 205 10.38 31.87 -13.52
CA LEU A 205 10.20 33.29 -13.17
C LEU A 205 10.63 33.59 -11.72
N TYR A 206 11.31 32.68 -11.04
CA TYR A 206 11.74 32.88 -9.66
C TYR A 206 12.61 34.14 -9.46
N PRO A 207 13.61 34.46 -10.31
CA PRO A 207 14.42 35.67 -10.16
C PRO A 207 13.58 36.95 -10.23
N GLU A 208 12.65 37.04 -11.17
CA GLU A 208 11.77 38.20 -11.37
C GLU A 208 10.80 38.36 -10.19
N ARG A 209 10.22 37.26 -9.72
CA ARG A 209 9.33 37.25 -8.54
C ARG A 209 10.07 37.63 -7.26
N GLN A 210 11.34 37.23 -7.11
CA GLN A 210 12.16 37.58 -5.98
C GLN A 210 12.44 39.09 -5.97
N LEU A 211 12.75 39.68 -7.15
CA LEU A 211 12.96 41.11 -7.30
C LEU A 211 11.67 41.89 -6.96
N ALA A 212 10.54 41.48 -7.51
CA ALA A 212 9.23 42.07 -7.24
C ALA A 212 8.88 42.03 -5.74
N ASN A 213 9.05 40.87 -5.08
CA ASN A 213 8.83 40.76 -3.63
C ASN A 213 9.76 41.63 -2.79
N ARG A 214 11.01 41.80 -3.23
CA ARG A 214 11.97 42.71 -2.58
C ARG A 214 11.52 44.16 -2.71
N MET A 215 11.06 44.57 -3.89
CA MET A 215 10.50 45.89 -4.14
C MET A 215 9.23 46.15 -3.29
N ILE A 216 8.31 45.16 -3.25
CA ILE A 216 7.09 45.25 -2.42
C ILE A 216 7.44 45.42 -0.93
N ARG A 217 8.41 44.67 -0.40
CA ARG A 217 8.86 44.82 1.00
C ARG A 217 9.46 46.22 1.27
N VAL A 218 10.24 46.76 0.32
CA VAL A 218 10.78 48.13 0.43
C VAL A 218 9.64 49.14 0.46
N VAL A 219 8.68 49.05 -0.45
CA VAL A 219 7.51 49.92 -0.48
C VAL A 219 6.66 49.79 0.79
N GLN A 220 6.40 48.56 1.26
CA GLN A 220 5.69 48.28 2.52
C GLN A 220 6.48 48.84 3.75
N GLY A 221 7.79 48.73 3.72
CA GLY A 221 8.67 49.34 4.76
C GLY A 221 8.62 50.86 4.77
N LEU A 222 8.49 51.48 3.59
CA LEU A 222 8.33 52.94 3.46
C LEU A 222 6.93 53.44 3.86
N LEU A 223 5.90 52.57 3.71
CA LEU A 223 4.50 52.88 4.05
C LEU A 223 4.12 52.53 5.49
N ARG A 224 4.96 51.77 6.24
CA ARG A 224 4.74 51.47 7.66
C ARG A 224 5.17 52.62 8.53
N THR A 225 4.26 53.53 8.78
CA THR A 225 4.29 54.35 9.98
C THR A 225 3.99 53.48 11.20
N SER A 226 4.90 53.50 12.13
CA SER A 226 4.85 52.96 13.48
C SER A 226 3.50 52.46 14.00
N ASP A 227 3.30 51.17 14.01
CA ASP A 227 2.53 50.47 15.03
C ASP A 227 3.05 49.00 15.06
N LYS A 228 4.16 48.85 15.78
CA LYS A 228 4.59 47.54 16.27
C LYS A 228 3.81 47.29 17.55
N ALA A 229 2.69 46.61 17.43
CA ALA A 229 2.20 45.80 18.53
C ALA A 229 2.96 44.49 18.47
N ASP A 230 3.95 44.32 19.31
CA ASP A 230 4.59 43.05 19.62
C ASP A 230 3.52 42.13 20.23
N ILE A 231 2.97 41.24 19.42
CA ILE A 231 2.29 40.04 19.91
C ILE A 231 3.28 38.90 19.71
N ALA A 232 4.37 38.94 20.45
CA ALA A 232 5.07 37.74 20.89
C ALA A 232 4.35 37.31 22.18
N GLU A 233 3.27 36.52 22.08
CA GLU A 233 2.92 35.68 23.19
C GLU A 233 4.09 34.71 23.41
N ASP A 234 4.92 35.01 24.41
CA ASP A 234 5.84 34.10 25.08
C ASP A 234 4.95 32.95 25.65
N ARG A 235 4.64 31.95 24.82
CA ARG A 235 4.20 30.68 25.35
C ARG A 235 5.38 30.15 26.14
N LYS A 236 5.31 30.24 27.46
CA LYS A 236 6.26 29.58 28.36
C LYS A 236 6.21 28.10 28.01
N ILE A 237 7.26 27.64 27.35
CA ILE A 237 7.42 26.21 27.05
C ILE A 237 7.61 25.51 28.39
N ASP A 238 6.76 24.55 28.70
CA ASP A 238 6.95 23.74 29.90
C ASP A 238 7.99 22.67 29.60
N TYR A 239 9.21 22.91 30.05
CA TYR A 239 10.35 22.00 29.88
C TYR A 239 10.19 20.71 30.75
N SER A 240 9.36 20.73 31.79
CA SER A 240 9.22 19.59 32.71
C SER A 240 8.80 18.31 32.03
N ILE A 241 8.01 18.42 30.94
CA ILE A 241 7.54 17.25 30.16
C ILE A 241 8.69 16.43 29.55
N TYR A 242 9.85 17.04 29.28
CA TYR A 242 11.00 16.34 28.72
C TYR A 242 11.84 15.60 29.77
N HIS A 243 11.56 15.79 31.04
CA HIS A 243 12.20 15.09 32.16
C HIS A 243 11.34 13.94 32.73
N GLU A 244 10.19 13.70 32.13
CA GLU A 244 9.29 12.63 32.50
C GLU A 244 9.24 11.54 31.44
N ARG A 245 9.03 10.29 31.85
CA ARG A 245 8.84 9.15 30.94
C ARG A 245 7.43 9.18 30.36
N HIS A 246 7.31 9.02 29.04
CA HIS A 246 6.03 9.01 28.33
C HIS A 246 5.87 7.75 27.49
N GLU A 247 4.62 7.25 27.40
CA GLU A 247 4.24 6.14 26.52
C GLU A 247 3.27 6.65 25.45
N ASP A 248 3.23 5.94 24.30
CA ASP A 248 2.38 6.25 23.15
C ASP A 248 2.54 7.68 22.61
N VAL A 249 3.77 8.12 22.50
CA VAL A 249 4.16 9.46 22.04
C VAL A 249 5.00 9.41 20.77
N LEU A 250 5.04 10.52 20.04
CA LEU A 250 6.04 10.72 18.97
C LEU A 250 7.43 10.73 19.58
N LEU A 251 8.39 10.18 18.85
CA LEU A 251 9.79 10.09 19.24
C LEU A 251 10.65 10.88 18.26
N HIS A 252 11.80 11.35 18.70
CA HIS A 252 12.74 12.06 17.84
C HIS A 252 13.57 11.09 17.01
N GLY A 253 13.60 11.28 15.68
CA GLY A 253 14.16 10.33 14.71
C GLY A 253 15.69 10.20 14.70
N CYS A 254 16.44 11.07 15.44
CA CYS A 254 17.90 11.02 15.41
C CYS A 254 18.49 9.77 16.10
N CYS A 255 17.75 9.17 17.05
CA CYS A 255 18.13 7.93 17.73
C CYS A 255 16.88 7.19 18.20
N LEU A 256 16.68 5.97 17.69
CA LEU A 256 15.54 5.12 18.04
C LEU A 256 15.99 3.70 18.29
N VAL A 257 15.43 3.04 19.30
CA VAL A 257 15.70 1.66 19.65
C VAL A 257 14.50 0.79 19.31
N PHE A 258 14.70 -0.18 18.46
CA PHE A 258 13.70 -1.15 18.02
C PHE A 258 13.84 -2.43 18.83
N SER A 259 12.77 -2.86 19.48
CA SER A 259 12.71 -4.00 20.39
C SER A 259 12.52 -5.34 19.66
N PRO A 260 12.67 -6.47 20.36
CA PRO A 260 12.33 -7.79 19.81
C PRO A 260 10.90 -7.86 19.27
N LEU A 261 9.91 -7.30 19.98
CA LEU A 261 8.52 -7.29 19.55
C LEU A 261 8.30 -6.56 18.22
N TYR A 262 9.06 -5.49 17.97
CA TYR A 262 9.02 -4.77 16.69
C TYR A 262 9.73 -5.57 15.59
N ILE A 263 10.94 -6.07 15.90
CA ILE A 263 11.81 -6.79 14.94
C ILE A 263 11.15 -8.07 14.42
N GLU A 264 10.40 -8.76 15.26
CA GLU A 264 9.63 -9.96 14.88
C GLU A 264 8.47 -9.65 13.91
N GLN A 265 7.87 -8.46 14.01
CA GLN A 265 6.70 -8.09 13.21
C GLN A 265 7.08 -7.39 11.90
N PHE A 266 8.21 -6.66 11.85
CA PHE A 266 8.54 -5.80 10.73
C PHE A 266 9.94 -6.05 10.17
N GLU A 267 9.98 -6.20 8.86
CA GLU A 267 11.24 -6.34 8.11
C GLU A 267 12.01 -5.02 7.98
N GLU A 268 11.36 -3.89 8.25
CA GLU A 268 11.91 -2.54 8.08
C GLU A 268 11.61 -1.66 9.29
N CYS A 269 12.61 -0.88 9.72
CA CYS A 269 12.44 0.04 10.84
C CYS A 269 11.56 1.24 10.48
N PHE A 270 11.66 1.79 9.27
CA PHE A 270 10.86 2.92 8.80
C PHE A 270 9.99 2.54 7.60
N CYS A 271 8.94 3.33 7.36
CA CYS A 271 8.13 3.24 6.16
C CYS A 271 8.98 3.56 4.91
N PRO A 272 9.10 2.66 3.93
CA PRO A 272 9.95 2.88 2.76
C PRO A 272 9.39 3.88 1.75
N ASP A 273 8.15 4.34 1.94
CA ASP A 273 7.45 5.23 1.00
C ASP A 273 7.88 6.70 1.14
N THR A 274 8.70 7.03 2.17
CA THR A 274 9.29 8.37 2.34
C THR A 274 10.75 8.37 1.93
N PHE A 275 11.17 9.45 1.28
CA PHE A 275 12.59 9.71 1.04
C PHE A 275 13.24 10.36 2.27
N MET A 276 12.59 11.37 2.83
CA MET A 276 13.02 12.13 4.01
C MET A 276 11.83 12.89 4.59
N PHE A 277 11.80 13.05 5.91
CA PHE A 277 10.76 13.70 6.72
C PHE A 277 9.52 12.83 6.94
N LYS A 278 8.90 12.97 8.11
CA LYS A 278 7.68 12.31 8.55
C LYS A 278 7.83 10.80 8.86
N GLU A 279 9.05 10.33 8.98
CA GLU A 279 9.34 8.96 9.39
C GLU A 279 8.84 8.67 10.80
N GLU A 280 8.96 9.63 11.72
CA GLU A 280 8.57 9.52 13.11
C GLU A 280 7.06 9.41 13.27
N GLU A 281 6.30 10.27 12.57
CA GLU A 281 4.84 10.22 12.59
C GLU A 281 4.31 8.92 11.97
N LEU A 282 4.93 8.44 10.88
CA LEU A 282 4.57 7.17 10.25
C LEU A 282 4.92 5.97 11.14
N LEU A 283 6.06 6.01 11.81
CA LEU A 283 6.47 4.98 12.78
C LEU A 283 5.49 4.91 13.96
N TYR A 284 5.11 6.06 14.51
CA TYR A 284 4.11 6.14 15.57
C TYR A 284 2.76 5.52 15.16
N LEU A 285 2.27 5.86 13.95
CA LEU A 285 1.04 5.30 13.42
C LEU A 285 1.13 3.78 13.23
N ARG A 286 2.25 3.29 12.70
CA ARG A 286 2.51 1.84 12.56
C ARG A 286 2.48 1.13 13.91
N CYS A 287 3.18 1.67 14.92
CA CYS A 287 3.17 1.09 16.25
C CYS A 287 1.76 1.05 16.84
N LYS A 288 1.03 2.15 16.76
CA LYS A 288 -0.34 2.26 17.25
C LYS A 288 -1.30 1.28 16.57
N GLU A 289 -1.21 1.11 15.25
CA GLU A 289 -2.04 0.19 14.47
C GLU A 289 -1.82 -1.27 14.88
N HIS A 290 -0.58 -1.63 15.26
CA HIS A 290 -0.21 -2.99 15.64
C HIS A 290 -0.13 -3.22 17.16
N GLY A 291 -0.61 -2.26 17.96
CA GLY A 291 -0.66 -2.39 19.43
C GLY A 291 0.73 -2.37 20.09
N LEU A 292 1.73 -1.81 19.42
CA LEU A 292 3.07 -1.61 19.96
C LEU A 292 3.19 -0.24 20.60
N LYS A 293 3.79 -0.19 21.79
CA LYS A 293 4.05 1.07 22.50
C LYS A 293 5.28 1.80 21.93
N THR A 294 5.18 3.11 21.79
CA THR A 294 6.33 4.01 21.67
C THR A 294 6.64 4.61 23.03
N VAL A 295 7.89 4.56 23.46
CA VAL A 295 8.31 5.01 24.79
C VAL A 295 9.41 6.06 24.69
N TYR A 296 9.18 7.23 25.28
CA TYR A 296 10.21 8.21 25.55
C TYR A 296 10.76 8.01 26.96
N ASN A 297 12.08 7.82 27.09
CA ASN A 297 12.73 7.62 28.37
C ASN A 297 13.84 8.65 28.62
N PRO A 298 13.62 9.64 29.51
CA PRO A 298 14.59 10.70 29.80
C PRO A 298 15.81 10.24 30.60
N GLU A 299 15.81 9.03 31.18
CA GLU A 299 16.99 8.48 31.84
C GLU A 299 18.09 8.09 30.84
N ILE A 300 17.72 7.97 29.55
CA ILE A 300 18.65 7.71 28.45
C ILE A 300 18.88 9.02 27.73
N ASN A 301 20.13 9.55 27.77
CA ASN A 301 20.49 10.82 27.17
C ASN A 301 21.52 10.63 26.05
N ILE A 302 21.32 11.34 24.95
CA ILE A 302 22.25 11.42 23.81
C ILE A 302 22.50 12.88 23.44
N LEU A 303 23.68 13.15 22.87
CA LEU A 303 24.03 14.45 22.32
C LEU A 303 23.88 14.43 20.80
N HIS A 304 23.10 15.33 20.22
CA HIS A 304 22.93 15.49 18.79
C HIS A 304 23.61 16.78 18.32
N MET A 305 24.57 16.65 17.41
CA MET A 305 25.42 17.77 17.00
C MET A 305 24.78 18.72 15.98
N GLU A 306 23.61 18.39 15.46
CA GLU A 306 22.80 19.11 14.43
C GLU A 306 23.54 19.65 13.19
N ASP A 307 22.87 19.60 12.04
CA ASP A 307 23.19 20.31 10.78
C ASP A 307 24.50 19.99 10.04
N VAL A 308 25.24 18.93 10.41
CA VAL A 308 26.54 18.65 9.78
C VAL A 308 26.38 18.15 8.33
N SER A 309 25.38 17.33 8.03
CA SER A 309 25.20 16.69 6.72
C SER A 309 24.45 17.57 5.71
N THR A 310 23.38 18.24 6.10
CA THR A 310 22.51 18.97 5.15
C THR A 310 23.17 20.27 4.64
N ASN A 311 23.95 20.95 5.47
CA ASN A 311 24.65 22.19 5.09
C ASN A 311 25.87 21.96 4.18
N SER A 312 26.44 20.75 4.18
CA SER A 312 27.61 20.41 3.36
C SER A 312 27.24 20.18 1.89
N VAL A 313 26.00 19.78 1.57
CA VAL A 313 25.57 19.32 0.24
C VAL A 313 25.05 20.47 -0.63
N TYR A 314 24.26 21.39 -0.06
CA TYR A 314 23.61 22.46 -0.85
C TYR A 314 24.30 23.80 -0.72
N LYS A 315 25.10 24.19 -1.71
CA LYS A 315 25.78 25.51 -1.76
C LYS A 315 24.83 26.67 -2.08
N LYS A 316 23.68 26.39 -2.75
CA LYS A 316 22.71 27.43 -3.12
C LYS A 316 21.40 27.29 -2.32
N GLN A 317 21.01 28.34 -1.65
CA GLN A 317 19.79 28.40 -0.83
C GLN A 317 18.52 27.99 -1.60
N ARG A 318 18.41 28.35 -2.88
CA ARG A 318 17.26 27.99 -3.73
C ARG A 318 17.17 26.48 -3.94
N GLU A 319 18.27 25.81 -4.26
CA GLU A 319 18.32 24.37 -4.49
C GLU A 319 17.97 23.60 -3.21
N LYS A 320 18.48 24.07 -2.04
CA LYS A 320 18.11 23.55 -0.73
C LYS A 320 16.60 23.66 -0.48
N GLN A 321 15.99 24.84 -0.78
CA GLN A 321 14.55 25.04 -0.59
C GLN A 321 13.69 24.19 -1.54
N ILE A 322 14.09 24.01 -2.79
CA ILE A 322 13.41 23.11 -3.73
C ILE A 322 13.42 21.69 -3.20
N PHE A 323 14.59 21.21 -2.75
CA PHE A 323 14.73 19.87 -2.19
C PHE A 323 13.87 19.65 -0.95
N ILE A 324 13.93 20.58 0.03
CA ILE A 324 13.15 20.48 1.26
C ILE A 324 11.66 20.49 0.97
N CYS A 325 11.17 21.48 0.19
CA CYS A 325 9.73 21.62 -0.07
C CYS A 325 9.18 20.41 -0.85
N LYS A 326 9.95 19.86 -1.80
CA LYS A 326 9.57 18.68 -2.56
C LYS A 326 9.41 17.46 -1.64
N ASN A 327 10.48 17.10 -0.93
CA ASN A 327 10.50 15.87 -0.13
C ASN A 327 9.52 15.94 1.05
N GLN A 328 9.40 17.10 1.73
CA GLN A 328 8.39 17.27 2.77
C GLN A 328 6.96 17.17 2.24
N ALA A 329 6.67 17.72 1.05
CA ALA A 329 5.34 17.62 0.47
C ALA A 329 5.00 16.18 0.08
N GLU A 330 5.94 15.43 -0.50
CA GLU A 330 5.79 14.03 -0.85
C GLU A 330 5.55 13.17 0.41
N SER A 331 6.36 13.32 1.44
CA SER A 331 6.23 12.58 2.70
C SER A 331 4.94 12.93 3.46
N LEU A 332 4.50 14.20 3.40
CA LEU A 332 3.20 14.59 3.94
C LEU A 332 2.02 13.91 3.23
N GLN A 333 2.12 13.64 1.95
CA GLN A 333 1.07 12.87 1.25
C GLN A 333 1.00 11.44 1.80
N VAL A 334 2.15 10.79 2.03
CA VAL A 334 2.20 9.45 2.64
C VAL A 334 1.57 9.47 4.03
N LEU A 335 1.96 10.43 4.88
CA LEU A 335 1.42 10.58 6.23
C LEU A 335 -0.09 10.85 6.25
N ILE A 336 -0.60 11.77 5.42
CA ILE A 336 -2.03 12.07 5.34
C ILE A 336 -2.83 10.82 4.94
N ARG A 337 -2.30 9.99 4.05
CA ARG A 337 -2.92 8.70 3.68
C ARG A 337 -2.90 7.69 4.83
N ALA A 338 -1.80 7.61 5.57
CA ALA A 338 -1.68 6.73 6.74
C ALA A 338 -2.64 7.16 7.87
N MET A 339 -2.85 8.47 8.06
CA MET A 339 -3.74 8.99 9.10
C MET A 339 -5.22 8.79 8.79
N ARG A 340 -5.58 8.71 7.52
CA ARG A 340 -6.93 8.40 7.09
C ARG A 340 -6.90 7.68 5.74
N PRO A 341 -7.71 6.63 5.55
CA PRO A 341 -7.83 6.00 4.24
C PRO A 341 -8.35 7.04 3.22
N PRO A 342 -7.85 7.02 1.97
CA PRO A 342 -8.35 7.89 0.91
C PRO A 342 -9.84 7.64 0.66
N LEU A 343 -10.54 8.59 0.06
CA LEU A 343 -11.94 8.38 -0.32
C LEU A 343 -12.08 7.25 -1.35
N LEU A 344 -11.19 7.22 -2.34
CA LEU A 344 -11.26 6.27 -3.45
C LEU A 344 -9.98 5.43 -3.55
N SER A 345 -10.12 4.11 -3.73
CA SER A 345 -9.13 3.25 -4.37
C SER A 345 -9.56 3.01 -5.81
N ILE A 346 -8.76 3.47 -6.76
CA ILE A 346 -8.99 3.25 -8.19
C ILE A 346 -8.22 2.00 -8.59
N CYS A 347 -8.92 0.91 -8.90
CA CYS A 347 -8.33 -0.39 -9.21
C CYS A 347 -8.32 -0.63 -10.72
N ILE A 348 -7.12 -0.87 -11.28
CA ILE A 348 -6.91 -1.01 -12.73
C ILE A 348 -6.19 -2.34 -13.00
N PRO A 349 -6.91 -3.37 -13.51
CA PRO A 349 -6.26 -4.60 -13.98
C PRO A 349 -5.59 -4.34 -15.33
N CYS A 350 -4.34 -4.77 -15.49
CA CYS A 350 -3.52 -4.55 -16.68
C CYS A 350 -3.00 -5.87 -17.23
N PHE A 351 -3.11 -6.08 -18.54
CA PHE A 351 -2.49 -7.21 -19.23
C PHE A 351 -2.26 -6.88 -20.70
N ASN A 352 -1.00 -6.70 -21.11
CA ASN A 352 -0.59 -6.37 -22.48
C ASN A 352 -1.33 -5.13 -23.04
N VAL A 353 -1.18 -3.99 -22.34
CA VAL A 353 -1.87 -2.72 -22.63
C VAL A 353 -0.91 -1.53 -22.78
N GLU A 354 0.33 -1.77 -23.22
CA GLU A 354 1.37 -0.75 -23.37
C GLU A 354 0.91 0.49 -24.17
N LYS A 355 0.04 0.29 -25.17
CA LYS A 355 -0.47 1.38 -26.04
C LYS A 355 -1.63 2.18 -25.44
N LEU A 356 -2.25 1.70 -24.37
CA LEU A 356 -3.53 2.21 -23.86
C LEU A 356 -3.40 2.73 -22.42
N ILE A 357 -2.60 2.08 -21.59
CA ILE A 357 -2.52 2.36 -20.15
C ILE A 357 -2.10 3.79 -19.82
N GLY A 358 -1.22 4.41 -20.61
CA GLY A 358 -0.84 5.81 -20.42
C GLY A 358 -2.05 6.75 -20.52
N ARG A 359 -2.89 6.57 -21.53
CA ARG A 359 -4.13 7.36 -21.71
C ARG A 359 -5.10 7.17 -20.53
N CYS A 360 -5.23 5.96 -20.03
CA CYS A 360 -6.06 5.65 -18.86
C CYS A 360 -5.55 6.41 -17.64
N LEU A 361 -4.28 6.27 -17.29
CA LEU A 361 -3.65 6.93 -16.13
C LEU A 361 -3.68 8.45 -16.25
N ASP A 362 -3.39 9.02 -17.41
CA ASP A 362 -3.46 10.46 -17.64
C ASP A 362 -4.87 11.02 -17.40
N SER A 363 -5.92 10.27 -17.73
CA SER A 363 -7.31 10.68 -17.49
C SER A 363 -7.66 10.80 -16.01
N ILE A 364 -6.94 10.07 -15.17
CA ILE A 364 -7.09 10.05 -13.71
C ILE A 364 -6.18 11.09 -13.05
N LEU A 365 -4.88 11.05 -13.39
CA LEU A 365 -3.83 11.85 -12.76
C LEU A 365 -3.92 13.34 -13.05
N ASN A 366 -4.43 13.72 -14.24
CA ASN A 366 -4.64 15.11 -14.63
C ASN A 366 -5.85 15.78 -13.94
N GLN A 367 -6.56 15.06 -13.06
CA GLN A 367 -7.59 15.65 -12.20
C GLN A 367 -6.95 16.12 -10.88
N ASP A 368 -7.26 17.33 -10.45
CA ASP A 368 -6.79 17.88 -9.16
C ASP A 368 -7.52 17.20 -7.99
N PHE A 369 -7.35 15.86 -7.89
CA PHE A 369 -8.02 15.03 -6.90
C PHE A 369 -7.01 14.12 -6.19
N TYR A 370 -6.62 14.49 -4.98
CA TYR A 370 -5.59 13.80 -4.19
C TYR A 370 -6.16 12.86 -3.12
N ASP A 371 -7.48 12.79 -2.95
CA ASP A 371 -8.17 11.93 -1.99
C ASP A 371 -8.39 10.51 -2.58
N CYS A 372 -7.35 9.98 -3.24
CA CYS A 372 -7.37 8.67 -3.88
C CYS A 372 -6.00 7.99 -3.88
N GLU A 373 -6.01 6.67 -3.98
CA GLU A 373 -4.90 5.84 -4.44
C GLU A 373 -5.28 5.17 -5.77
N ILE A 374 -4.28 4.78 -6.56
CA ILE A 374 -4.45 4.13 -7.87
C ILE A 374 -3.66 2.82 -7.83
N LEU A 375 -4.37 1.71 -7.82
CA LEU A 375 -3.81 0.36 -7.76
C LEU A 375 -3.82 -0.25 -9.16
N CYS A 376 -2.64 -0.30 -9.79
CA CYS A 376 -2.44 -0.98 -11.06
C CYS A 376 -1.93 -2.39 -10.77
N VAL A 377 -2.68 -3.42 -11.18
CA VAL A 377 -2.26 -4.82 -11.04
C VAL A 377 -1.97 -5.38 -12.41
N ASP A 378 -0.69 -5.60 -12.69
CA ASP A 378 -0.24 -6.26 -13.92
C ASP A 378 -0.38 -7.77 -13.80
N ASP A 379 -1.02 -8.38 -14.77
CA ASP A 379 -1.31 -9.82 -14.79
C ASP A 379 -0.27 -10.62 -15.61
N GLY A 380 1.00 -10.33 -15.41
CA GLY A 380 2.11 -10.99 -16.10
C GLY A 380 2.20 -10.58 -17.57
N SER A 381 2.18 -9.28 -17.84
CA SER A 381 2.35 -8.74 -19.20
C SER A 381 3.70 -9.09 -19.80
N THR A 382 3.73 -9.27 -21.12
CA THR A 382 4.93 -9.60 -21.91
C THR A 382 5.38 -8.46 -22.82
N ASP A 383 4.64 -7.35 -22.82
CA ASP A 383 4.95 -6.10 -23.55
C ASP A 383 5.51 -5.04 -22.58
N GLY A 384 5.62 -3.78 -23.01
CA GLY A 384 6.12 -2.66 -22.22
C GLY A 384 5.18 -2.14 -21.12
N THR A 385 4.08 -2.84 -20.81
CA THR A 385 3.08 -2.39 -19.81
C THR A 385 3.69 -2.12 -18.44
N VAL A 386 4.49 -3.05 -17.91
CA VAL A 386 5.10 -2.92 -16.56
C VAL A 386 6.04 -1.73 -16.48
N ASP A 387 6.84 -1.49 -17.50
CA ASP A 387 7.80 -0.37 -17.54
C ASP A 387 7.06 0.98 -17.50
N ILE A 388 5.96 1.09 -18.24
CA ILE A 388 5.11 2.28 -18.23
C ILE A 388 4.49 2.48 -16.85
N LEU A 389 3.92 1.44 -16.24
CA LEU A 389 3.33 1.50 -14.90
C LEU A 389 4.35 1.97 -13.84
N ARG A 390 5.57 1.40 -13.86
CA ARG A 390 6.66 1.78 -12.95
C ARG A 390 7.14 3.22 -13.19
N ALA A 391 7.08 3.72 -14.42
CA ALA A 391 7.38 5.13 -14.70
C ALA A 391 6.35 6.06 -14.04
N TYR A 392 5.06 5.73 -14.12
CA TYR A 392 4.01 6.50 -13.44
C TYR A 392 4.12 6.41 -11.90
N GLU A 393 4.42 5.25 -11.35
CA GLU A 393 4.63 5.06 -9.91
C GLU A 393 5.78 5.94 -9.37
N LYS A 394 6.84 6.13 -10.15
CA LYS A 394 7.97 7.01 -9.78
C LYS A 394 7.62 8.49 -9.76
N ILE A 395 6.68 8.94 -10.58
CA ILE A 395 6.34 10.37 -10.73
C ILE A 395 5.12 10.80 -9.92
N ASP A 396 4.23 9.87 -9.55
CA ASP A 396 3.03 10.18 -8.76
C ASP A 396 2.81 9.15 -7.65
N THR A 397 2.95 9.60 -6.43
CA THR A 397 2.84 8.77 -5.22
C THR A 397 1.44 8.17 -4.97
N ARG A 398 0.42 8.60 -5.72
CA ARG A 398 -0.91 7.96 -5.68
C ARG A 398 -0.92 6.61 -6.39
N VAL A 399 0.02 6.37 -7.31
CA VAL A 399 0.12 5.14 -8.10
C VAL A 399 0.91 4.09 -7.32
N ARG A 400 0.35 2.90 -7.23
CA ARG A 400 0.98 1.67 -6.69
C ARG A 400 0.84 0.57 -7.73
N VAL A 401 1.95 -0.09 -8.02
CA VAL A 401 2.00 -1.16 -9.03
C VAL A 401 2.25 -2.51 -8.36
N LEU A 402 1.36 -3.45 -8.59
CA LEU A 402 1.49 -4.85 -8.20
C LEU A 402 1.67 -5.69 -9.46
N VAL A 403 2.57 -6.65 -9.44
CA VAL A 403 2.82 -7.54 -10.59
C VAL A 403 2.54 -8.98 -10.18
N ASN A 404 1.74 -9.69 -10.99
CA ASN A 404 1.53 -11.12 -10.84
C ASN A 404 2.69 -11.88 -11.50
N GLU A 405 3.14 -12.97 -10.92
CA GLU A 405 4.22 -13.80 -11.47
C GLU A 405 3.87 -14.39 -12.85
N LYS A 406 2.59 -14.61 -13.10
CA LYS A 406 2.03 -15.15 -14.35
C LYS A 406 0.63 -14.62 -14.57
N ASN A 407 0.11 -14.79 -15.80
CA ASN A 407 -1.28 -14.48 -16.11
C ASN A 407 -2.24 -15.36 -15.27
N SER A 408 -2.91 -14.71 -14.32
CA SER A 408 -3.82 -15.35 -13.35
C SER A 408 -5.29 -15.10 -13.65
N LYS A 409 -5.60 -14.46 -14.76
CA LYS A 409 -6.94 -14.09 -15.23
C LYS A 409 -7.55 -12.88 -14.52
N LEU A 410 -8.60 -12.33 -15.12
CA LEU A 410 -9.18 -11.04 -14.75
C LEU A 410 -9.78 -11.03 -13.33
N VAL A 411 -10.49 -12.10 -12.93
CA VAL A 411 -11.13 -12.19 -11.59
C VAL A 411 -10.07 -12.14 -10.50
N TYR A 412 -9.02 -12.93 -10.63
CA TYR A 412 -7.91 -12.94 -9.65
C TYR A 412 -7.23 -11.58 -9.57
N THR A 413 -6.94 -10.98 -10.73
CA THR A 413 -6.25 -9.68 -10.81
C THR A 413 -7.07 -8.56 -10.20
N ARG A 414 -8.39 -8.51 -10.46
CA ARG A 414 -9.32 -7.60 -9.80
C ARG A 414 -9.41 -7.86 -8.30
N LYS A 415 -9.56 -9.13 -7.89
CA LYS A 415 -9.59 -9.53 -6.47
C LYS A 415 -8.35 -9.06 -5.73
N ARG A 416 -7.16 -9.26 -6.30
CA ARG A 416 -5.90 -8.79 -5.72
C ARG A 416 -5.90 -7.28 -5.51
N ALA A 417 -6.30 -6.48 -6.52
CA ALA A 417 -6.40 -5.03 -6.39
C ALA A 417 -7.39 -4.62 -5.28
N ILE A 418 -8.54 -5.29 -5.21
CA ILE A 418 -9.59 -4.99 -4.24
C ILE A 418 -9.17 -5.32 -2.81
N MET A 419 -8.48 -6.45 -2.60
CA MET A 419 -8.00 -6.83 -1.26
C MET A 419 -6.90 -5.91 -0.75
N GLU A 420 -6.08 -5.35 -1.65
CA GLU A 420 -5.03 -4.37 -1.35
C GLU A 420 -5.54 -2.92 -1.21
N ALA A 421 -6.81 -2.67 -1.53
CA ALA A 421 -7.43 -1.35 -1.51
C ALA A 421 -7.62 -0.84 -0.07
N ARG A 422 -7.17 0.38 0.19
CA ARG A 422 -7.24 1.08 1.49
C ARG A 422 -8.31 2.18 1.53
N GLY A 423 -8.84 2.60 0.37
CA GLY A 423 -9.84 3.65 0.26
C GLY A 423 -11.18 3.26 0.87
N ARG A 424 -12.00 4.25 1.21
CA ARG A 424 -13.36 4.02 1.72
C ARG A 424 -14.28 3.40 0.66
N TYR A 425 -14.04 3.72 -0.60
CA TYR A 425 -14.74 3.22 -1.77
C TYR A 425 -13.75 2.73 -2.81
N ILE A 426 -14.14 1.71 -3.56
CA ILE A 426 -13.41 1.20 -4.72
C ILE A 426 -14.12 1.65 -5.99
N PHE A 427 -13.33 2.16 -6.92
CA PHE A 427 -13.71 2.44 -8.30
C PHE A 427 -12.85 1.58 -9.23
N GLN A 428 -13.46 0.65 -9.95
CA GLN A 428 -12.76 -0.19 -10.92
C GLN A 428 -12.75 0.50 -12.29
N ILE A 429 -11.61 0.54 -12.94
CA ILE A 429 -11.43 1.10 -14.28
C ILE A 429 -10.68 0.08 -15.12
N ASP A 430 -11.20 -0.24 -16.31
CA ASP A 430 -10.50 -1.10 -17.25
C ASP A 430 -9.35 -0.32 -17.92
N SER A 431 -8.20 -0.96 -18.12
CA SER A 431 -6.94 -0.32 -18.53
C SER A 431 -6.95 0.28 -19.95
N ASP A 432 -7.94 -0.06 -20.75
CA ASP A 432 -8.17 0.47 -22.09
C ASP A 432 -9.20 1.62 -22.15
N ASP A 433 -9.78 1.96 -21.00
CA ASP A 433 -10.79 2.99 -20.85
C ASP A 433 -10.25 4.29 -20.21
N CYS A 434 -11.12 5.29 -20.10
CA CYS A 434 -10.79 6.59 -19.49
C CYS A 434 -11.96 7.10 -18.63
N ILE A 435 -11.69 8.15 -17.84
CA ILE A 435 -12.75 8.87 -17.13
C ILE A 435 -12.87 10.32 -17.62
N PRO A 436 -14.09 10.93 -17.59
CA PRO A 436 -14.27 12.33 -17.94
C PRO A 436 -13.52 13.26 -17.00
N LYS A 437 -13.20 14.45 -17.49
CA LYS A 437 -12.65 15.52 -16.68
C LYS A 437 -13.59 15.84 -15.51
N ASN A 438 -13.04 15.98 -14.30
CA ASN A 438 -13.77 16.19 -13.04
C ASN A 438 -14.63 15.01 -12.54
N ALA A 439 -14.52 13.81 -13.12
CA ALA A 439 -15.29 12.64 -12.68
C ALA A 439 -15.09 12.33 -11.18
N LEU A 440 -13.84 12.35 -10.69
CA LEU A 440 -13.52 12.06 -9.29
C LEU A 440 -14.12 13.09 -8.32
N HIS A 441 -14.12 14.37 -8.69
CA HIS A 441 -14.79 15.41 -7.89
C HIS A 441 -16.30 15.22 -7.85
N THR A 442 -16.91 14.88 -9.00
CA THR A 442 -18.35 14.61 -9.08
C THR A 442 -18.72 13.40 -8.23
N ILE A 443 -17.94 12.30 -8.32
CA ILE A 443 -18.11 11.12 -7.45
C ILE A 443 -18.12 11.53 -5.97
N LYS A 444 -17.11 12.30 -5.53
CA LYS A 444 -17.01 12.78 -4.14
C LYS A 444 -18.24 13.60 -3.72
N GLN A 445 -18.69 14.54 -4.56
CA GLN A 445 -19.85 15.37 -4.30
C GLN A 445 -21.13 14.53 -4.20
N ARG A 446 -21.33 13.57 -5.12
CA ARG A 446 -22.49 12.68 -5.13
C ARG A 446 -22.50 11.71 -3.95
N LEU A 447 -21.35 11.09 -3.62
CA LEU A 447 -21.24 10.25 -2.43
C LEU A 447 -21.67 11.02 -1.17
N LYS A 448 -21.22 12.26 -1.01
CA LYS A 448 -21.62 13.12 0.10
C LYS A 448 -23.10 13.47 0.07
N ALA A 449 -23.64 13.87 -1.10
CA ALA A 449 -25.03 14.28 -1.28
C ALA A 449 -26.02 13.14 -0.96
N TRP A 450 -25.62 11.90 -1.24
CA TRP A 450 -26.40 10.69 -0.97
C TRP A 450 -26.01 9.98 0.32
N ASP A 451 -25.33 10.66 1.24
CA ASP A 451 -24.92 10.13 2.54
C ASP A 451 -24.22 8.77 2.47
N TYR A 452 -23.25 8.65 1.57
CA TYR A 452 -22.34 7.54 1.43
C TYR A 452 -23.03 6.15 1.31
N PRO A 453 -23.74 5.84 0.21
CA PRO A 453 -24.40 4.55 0.00
C PRO A 453 -23.38 3.38 -0.08
N ASP A 454 -23.86 2.13 -0.02
CA ASP A 454 -23.00 0.96 -0.22
C ASP A 454 -22.53 0.83 -1.66
N VAL A 455 -23.42 1.11 -2.61
CA VAL A 455 -23.15 1.14 -4.06
C VAL A 455 -23.73 2.41 -4.64
N MET A 456 -22.91 3.16 -5.38
CA MET A 456 -23.37 4.25 -6.24
C MET A 456 -23.03 3.94 -7.68
N GLU A 457 -24.03 3.82 -8.51
CA GLU A 457 -23.94 3.52 -9.94
C GLU A 457 -24.17 4.77 -10.79
N PHE A 458 -23.50 4.86 -11.95
CA PHE A 458 -23.57 6.01 -12.85
C PHE A 458 -23.53 5.59 -14.32
N ARG A 459 -23.92 6.49 -15.23
CA ARG A 459 -23.87 6.26 -16.67
C ARG A 459 -22.45 6.42 -17.23
N ALA A 460 -22.26 5.89 -18.45
CA ALA A 460 -21.02 6.05 -19.21
C ALA A 460 -21.25 6.84 -20.49
N ASN A 461 -20.17 7.42 -21.01
CA ASN A 461 -20.08 7.84 -22.41
C ASN A 461 -19.55 6.67 -23.22
N ILE A 462 -20.32 6.17 -24.15
CA ILE A 462 -19.91 5.08 -25.04
C ILE A 462 -19.11 5.69 -26.19
N VAL A 463 -17.83 5.36 -26.27
CA VAL A 463 -16.88 5.87 -27.27
C VAL A 463 -16.61 4.80 -28.31
N LEU A 464 -16.90 5.11 -29.57
CA LEU A 464 -16.62 4.24 -30.69
C LEU A 464 -15.28 4.67 -31.31
N GLU A 465 -14.23 3.91 -31.08
CA GLU A 465 -12.90 4.18 -31.62
C GLU A 465 -12.67 3.41 -32.94
N ALA A 466 -12.10 4.10 -33.92
CA ALA A 466 -11.68 3.46 -35.18
C ALA A 466 -10.43 2.62 -34.90
N SER A 467 -10.48 1.32 -35.19
CA SER A 467 -9.31 0.45 -35.23
C SER A 467 -9.02 0.00 -36.66
N GLU A 468 -7.84 -0.53 -36.90
CA GLU A 468 -7.44 -1.10 -38.22
C GLU A 468 -8.43 -2.14 -38.74
N THR A 469 -9.21 -2.76 -37.83
CA THR A 469 -10.17 -3.83 -38.11
C THR A 469 -11.62 -3.35 -38.25
N VAL A 470 -11.96 -2.14 -37.81
CA VAL A 470 -13.34 -1.58 -37.93
C VAL A 470 -13.36 -0.45 -38.92
N LYS A 471 -13.98 -0.72 -40.10
CA LYS A 471 -14.12 0.29 -41.15
C LYS A 471 -14.91 1.51 -40.61
N ALA A 472 -14.45 2.72 -40.96
CA ALA A 472 -15.10 3.98 -40.58
C ALA A 472 -16.61 4.00 -40.93
N THR A 473 -17.05 3.25 -41.92
CA THR A 473 -18.44 3.07 -42.32
C THR A 473 -19.30 2.43 -41.22
N VAL A 474 -18.76 1.40 -40.55
CA VAL A 474 -19.46 0.72 -39.45
C VAL A 474 -19.59 1.64 -38.24
N ILE A 475 -18.52 2.37 -37.92
CA ILE A 475 -18.53 3.37 -36.84
C ILE A 475 -19.56 4.47 -37.10
N ASN A 476 -19.65 4.94 -38.34
CA ASN A 476 -20.64 5.95 -38.72
C ASN A 476 -22.09 5.44 -38.69
N GLN A 477 -22.30 4.13 -38.89
CA GLN A 477 -23.61 3.49 -38.71
C GLN A 477 -23.95 3.35 -37.22
N LEU A 478 -23.00 2.92 -36.41
CA LEU A 478 -23.16 2.79 -34.94
C LEU A 478 -23.39 4.15 -34.28
N LYS A 479 -22.75 5.23 -34.76
CA LYS A 479 -23.00 6.61 -34.29
C LYS A 479 -24.43 7.12 -34.55
N LYS A 480 -25.20 6.46 -35.42
CA LYS A 480 -26.62 6.78 -35.66
C LYS A 480 -27.53 6.06 -34.67
N ILE A 481 -27.04 5.11 -33.89
CA ILE A 481 -27.81 4.45 -32.84
C ILE A 481 -28.08 5.50 -31.75
N LYS A 482 -29.33 5.58 -31.31
CA LYS A 482 -29.71 6.48 -30.21
C LYS A 482 -28.92 6.13 -28.96
N ASP A 483 -28.43 7.13 -28.25
CA ASP A 483 -27.63 6.98 -27.05
C ASP A 483 -28.31 6.12 -25.97
N ASP A 484 -29.64 6.24 -25.83
CA ASP A 484 -30.43 5.45 -24.89
C ASP A 484 -30.31 3.95 -25.18
N VAL A 485 -30.29 3.52 -26.45
CA VAL A 485 -30.12 2.11 -26.83
C VAL A 485 -28.71 1.63 -26.48
N LEU A 486 -27.69 2.47 -26.66
CA LEU A 486 -26.32 2.12 -26.25
C LEU A 486 -26.21 2.04 -24.71
N GLN A 487 -26.85 2.96 -23.99
CA GLN A 487 -26.86 2.92 -22.52
C GLN A 487 -27.55 1.65 -22.02
N ASP A 488 -28.71 1.27 -22.58
CA ASP A 488 -29.45 0.07 -22.19
C ASP A 488 -28.67 -1.21 -22.45
N ASN A 489 -27.85 -1.26 -23.51
CA ASN A 489 -27.05 -2.41 -23.83
C ASN A 489 -25.75 -2.53 -23.02
N TYR A 490 -25.06 -1.41 -22.77
CA TYR A 490 -23.71 -1.40 -22.17
C TYR A 490 -23.65 -0.83 -20.76
N CYS A 491 -24.65 -0.05 -20.33
CA CYS A 491 -24.61 0.66 -19.05
C CYS A 491 -26.01 0.82 -18.45
N ARG A 492 -26.74 -0.31 -18.32
CA ARG A 492 -28.06 -0.32 -17.69
C ARG A 492 -27.92 0.06 -16.21
N ILE A 493 -28.72 1.01 -15.73
CA ILE A 493 -28.74 1.41 -14.33
C ILE A 493 -30.17 1.76 -13.89
N HIS A 494 -30.48 1.52 -12.64
CA HIS A 494 -31.67 2.05 -11.99
C HIS A 494 -31.39 3.45 -11.45
N ILE A 495 -32.07 4.47 -11.94
CA ILE A 495 -31.93 5.84 -11.40
C ILE A 495 -32.81 6.00 -10.16
N GLY A 496 -32.17 6.35 -9.02
CA GLY A 496 -32.83 6.49 -7.73
C GLY A 496 -32.22 5.64 -6.64
N THR A 497 -32.95 5.45 -5.56
CA THR A 497 -32.49 4.70 -4.38
C THR A 497 -33.25 3.38 -4.27
N LEU A 498 -32.51 2.30 -3.99
CA LEU A 498 -33.05 1.00 -3.62
C LEU A 498 -32.51 0.58 -2.26
N GLN A 499 -33.31 -0.16 -1.48
CA GLN A 499 -32.90 -0.66 -0.15
C GLN A 499 -33.40 -2.08 0.07
N GLY A 500 -32.62 -2.86 0.83
CA GLY A 500 -33.01 -4.19 1.24
C GLY A 500 -33.33 -5.11 0.06
N GLU A 501 -34.52 -5.72 0.09
CA GLU A 501 -34.97 -6.71 -0.88
C GLU A 501 -35.22 -6.13 -2.28
N ASP A 502 -35.58 -4.84 -2.39
CA ASP A 502 -35.82 -4.17 -3.67
C ASP A 502 -34.61 -4.21 -4.60
N ILE A 503 -33.39 -4.28 -4.02
CA ILE A 503 -32.14 -4.33 -4.79
C ILE A 503 -32.09 -5.66 -5.58
N LEU A 504 -32.36 -6.76 -4.89
CA LEU A 504 -32.32 -8.09 -5.51
C LEU A 504 -33.47 -8.30 -6.48
N ASP A 505 -34.66 -7.81 -6.17
CA ASP A 505 -35.81 -7.83 -7.07
C ASP A 505 -35.54 -7.02 -8.36
N THR A 506 -34.90 -5.86 -8.24
CA THR A 506 -34.50 -5.04 -9.39
C THR A 506 -33.43 -5.74 -10.24
N LEU A 507 -32.50 -6.49 -9.60
CA LEU A 507 -31.50 -7.32 -10.29
C LEU A 507 -32.15 -8.50 -11.03
N ILE A 508 -33.13 -9.16 -10.41
CA ILE A 508 -33.93 -10.25 -11.03
C ILE A 508 -34.66 -9.73 -12.26
N ALA A 509 -35.26 -8.55 -12.16
CA ALA A 509 -35.91 -7.87 -13.27
C ALA A 509 -34.94 -7.38 -14.38
N ASP A 510 -33.62 -7.60 -14.19
CA ASP A 510 -32.54 -7.18 -15.10
C ASP A 510 -32.45 -5.65 -15.29
N ALA A 511 -32.86 -4.90 -14.29
CA ALA A 511 -32.86 -3.43 -14.31
C ALA A 511 -31.64 -2.81 -13.60
N LEU A 512 -30.72 -3.62 -13.06
CA LEU A 512 -29.42 -3.19 -12.51
C LEU A 512 -28.27 -3.57 -13.43
N GLY A 513 -27.30 -2.67 -13.55
CA GLY A 513 -26.07 -2.88 -14.30
C GLY A 513 -25.17 -3.92 -13.63
N GLN A 514 -24.52 -4.75 -14.44
CA GLN A 514 -23.63 -5.81 -13.97
C GLN A 514 -22.18 -5.55 -14.37
N MET A 515 -21.87 -4.34 -14.87
CA MET A 515 -20.52 -3.92 -15.20
C MET A 515 -19.78 -3.44 -13.95
N PRO A 516 -18.51 -3.84 -13.71
CA PRO A 516 -17.78 -3.43 -12.52
C PRO A 516 -17.35 -1.96 -12.57
N TRP A 517 -17.16 -1.39 -13.76
CA TRP A 517 -16.57 -0.08 -14.00
C TRP A 517 -17.56 1.10 -13.90
N ASN A 518 -18.88 0.89 -13.91
CA ASN A 518 -19.87 1.96 -13.84
C ASN A 518 -20.35 2.27 -12.41
N LYS A 519 -19.57 1.89 -11.41
CA LYS A 519 -19.96 2.07 -10.00
C LYS A 519 -18.79 2.34 -9.08
N VAL A 520 -19.07 2.99 -7.96
CA VAL A 520 -18.20 3.00 -6.79
C VAL A 520 -18.88 2.22 -5.67
N VAL A 521 -18.11 1.35 -5.03
CA VAL A 521 -18.61 0.40 -4.03
C VAL A 521 -17.85 0.60 -2.73
N ARG A 522 -18.55 0.58 -1.60
CA ARG A 522 -17.93 0.60 -0.28
C ARG A 522 -16.91 -0.54 -0.15
N THR A 523 -15.67 -0.22 0.19
CA THR A 523 -14.55 -1.17 0.19
C THR A 523 -14.82 -2.47 0.96
N PRO A 524 -15.29 -2.45 2.24
CA PRO A 524 -15.54 -3.70 2.95
C PRO A 524 -16.65 -4.57 2.32
N LEU A 525 -17.61 -3.95 1.61
CA LEU A 525 -18.64 -4.68 0.91
C LEU A 525 -18.08 -5.40 -0.32
N LEU A 526 -17.30 -4.70 -1.14
CA LEU A 526 -16.71 -5.30 -2.34
C LEU A 526 -15.68 -6.38 -1.99
N GLN A 527 -14.85 -6.15 -0.96
CA GLN A 527 -13.92 -7.16 -0.45
C GLN A 527 -14.65 -8.44 -0.02
N LYS A 528 -15.76 -8.30 0.73
CA LYS A 528 -16.59 -9.46 1.12
C LYS A 528 -17.22 -10.16 -0.08
N ALA A 529 -17.67 -9.40 -1.10
CA ALA A 529 -18.24 -10.00 -2.30
C ALA A 529 -17.19 -10.81 -3.06
N TYR A 530 -15.98 -10.28 -3.26
CA TYR A 530 -14.89 -11.02 -3.90
C TYR A 530 -14.34 -12.18 -3.04
N ALA A 531 -14.38 -12.08 -1.73
CA ALA A 531 -14.03 -13.18 -0.84
C ALA A 531 -15.04 -14.35 -0.91
N ALA A 532 -16.32 -14.04 -1.17
CA ALA A 532 -17.36 -15.04 -1.36
C ALA A 532 -17.35 -15.66 -2.77
N CYS A 533 -16.60 -15.09 -3.73
CA CYS A 533 -16.39 -15.71 -5.04
C CYS A 533 -15.37 -16.84 -4.90
N ASP A 534 -15.83 -18.07 -5.05
CA ASP A 534 -15.03 -19.31 -4.95
C ASP A 534 -14.39 -19.73 -6.28
N ARG A 535 -14.71 -19.02 -7.40
CA ARG A 535 -14.20 -19.28 -8.74
C ARG A 535 -13.38 -18.10 -9.24
N GLU A 536 -12.07 -18.30 -9.38
CA GLU A 536 -11.13 -17.30 -9.90
C GLU A 536 -10.69 -17.60 -11.34
N ASP A 537 -11.04 -18.78 -11.85
CA ASP A 537 -10.69 -19.28 -13.17
C ASP A 537 -11.70 -18.90 -14.26
N ILE A 538 -12.81 -18.25 -13.91
CA ILE A 538 -13.85 -17.78 -14.83
C ILE A 538 -13.42 -16.45 -15.44
N TYR A 539 -13.61 -16.30 -16.75
CA TYR A 539 -13.43 -15.00 -17.38
C TYR A 539 -14.64 -14.56 -18.24
N TYR A 540 -15.56 -15.47 -18.55
CA TYR A 540 -16.80 -15.13 -19.22
C TYR A 540 -17.91 -14.95 -18.20
N LYS A 541 -18.54 -13.76 -18.16
CA LYS A 541 -19.56 -13.38 -17.17
C LYS A 541 -19.06 -13.31 -15.71
N ASP A 542 -17.77 -13.12 -15.53
CA ASP A 542 -17.18 -12.85 -14.22
C ASP A 542 -17.78 -11.63 -13.54
N ASP A 543 -18.08 -10.58 -14.31
CA ASP A 543 -18.76 -9.36 -13.90
C ASP A 543 -20.17 -9.65 -13.34
N VAL A 544 -20.94 -10.49 -14.01
CA VAL A 544 -22.28 -10.92 -13.58
C VAL A 544 -22.20 -11.69 -12.26
N TYR A 545 -21.25 -12.62 -12.16
CA TYR A 545 -21.04 -13.44 -10.97
C TYR A 545 -20.81 -12.59 -9.73
N VAL A 546 -19.81 -11.72 -9.79
CA VAL A 546 -19.47 -10.82 -8.68
C VAL A 546 -20.61 -9.86 -8.35
N CYS A 547 -21.29 -9.29 -9.37
CA CYS A 547 -22.39 -8.36 -9.15
C CYS A 547 -23.60 -9.04 -8.48
N CYS A 548 -23.91 -10.30 -8.79
CA CYS A 548 -24.99 -11.03 -8.10
C CYS A 548 -24.71 -11.14 -6.60
N ILE A 549 -23.49 -11.50 -6.22
CA ILE A 549 -23.06 -11.58 -4.81
C ILE A 549 -23.05 -10.20 -4.16
N LEU A 550 -22.49 -9.19 -4.84
CA LEU A 550 -22.42 -7.82 -4.37
C LEU A 550 -23.79 -7.26 -4.03
N TYR A 551 -24.76 -7.38 -4.95
CA TYR A 551 -26.10 -6.83 -4.74
C TYR A 551 -26.89 -7.60 -3.67
N ALA A 552 -26.69 -8.91 -3.53
CA ALA A 552 -27.28 -9.68 -2.43
C ALA A 552 -26.74 -9.28 -1.04
N MET A 553 -25.55 -8.70 -0.98
CA MET A 553 -24.96 -8.17 0.25
C MET A 553 -25.22 -6.67 0.44
N CYS A 554 -25.66 -5.96 -0.59
CA CYS A 554 -25.88 -4.51 -0.58
C CYS A 554 -27.12 -4.16 0.25
N LYS A 555 -27.02 -3.14 1.09
CA LYS A 555 -28.16 -2.65 1.89
C LYS A 555 -28.76 -1.38 1.30
N ARG A 556 -27.93 -0.55 0.65
CA ARG A 556 -28.35 0.74 0.09
C ARG A 556 -27.63 1.01 -1.23
N TYR A 557 -28.41 1.03 -2.29
CA TYR A 557 -27.99 1.36 -3.64
C TYR A 557 -28.48 2.75 -4.04
N VAL A 558 -27.68 3.46 -4.83
CA VAL A 558 -28.06 4.73 -5.46
C VAL A 558 -27.58 4.75 -6.91
N GLY A 559 -28.49 4.96 -7.84
CA GLY A 559 -28.16 5.21 -9.25
C GLY A 559 -28.31 6.69 -9.62
N ILE A 560 -27.30 7.27 -10.26
CA ILE A 560 -27.26 8.67 -10.67
C ILE A 560 -27.14 8.81 -12.20
N PRO A 561 -27.72 9.87 -12.80
CA PRO A 561 -27.69 10.04 -14.25
C PRO A 561 -26.35 10.58 -14.79
N ASP A 562 -25.42 10.94 -13.91
CA ASP A 562 -24.13 11.51 -14.29
C ASP A 562 -23.31 10.49 -15.13
N ARG A 563 -22.61 10.98 -16.15
CA ARG A 563 -21.75 10.17 -17.02
C ARG A 563 -20.31 10.31 -16.57
N LEU A 564 -19.84 9.37 -15.75
CA LEU A 564 -18.54 9.45 -15.06
C LEU A 564 -17.49 8.47 -15.58
N TYR A 565 -17.81 7.76 -16.65
CA TYR A 565 -16.93 6.80 -17.32
C TYR A 565 -16.95 7.00 -18.84
N LYS A 566 -15.86 6.65 -19.54
CA LYS A 566 -15.75 6.61 -21.00
C LYS A 566 -15.40 5.18 -21.40
N TYR A 567 -16.40 4.43 -21.81
CA TYR A 567 -16.25 3.07 -22.27
C TYR A 567 -15.89 3.02 -23.75
N SER A 568 -14.74 2.46 -24.10
CA SER A 568 -14.21 2.39 -25.47
C SER A 568 -14.58 1.07 -26.14
N ILE A 569 -15.50 1.10 -27.11
CA ILE A 569 -15.78 -0.05 -27.94
C ILE A 569 -14.76 -0.07 -29.07
N SER A 570 -14.04 -1.15 -29.24
CA SER A 570 -13.08 -1.49 -30.29
C SER A 570 -11.64 -1.80 -29.83
N THR A 571 -11.31 -1.54 -28.57
CA THR A 571 -9.99 -1.78 -28.01
C THR A 571 -9.85 -3.16 -27.33
N GLY A 572 -10.97 -3.79 -26.93
CA GLY A 572 -10.97 -5.04 -26.17
C GLY A 572 -10.72 -6.32 -26.96
N LYS A 573 -10.48 -7.42 -26.25
CA LYS A 573 -10.15 -8.79 -26.76
C LYS A 573 -11.22 -9.45 -27.65
N SER A 574 -12.36 -8.82 -27.88
CA SER A 574 -13.55 -9.37 -28.54
C SER A 574 -13.38 -9.73 -30.03
N ARG A 575 -12.15 -9.90 -30.56
CA ARG A 575 -11.90 -10.06 -31.98
C ARG A 575 -10.96 -11.16 -32.45
N LYS A 576 -10.69 -12.15 -31.61
CA LYS A 576 -10.14 -13.41 -32.12
C LYS A 576 -11.27 -14.18 -32.84
N MET A 577 -10.92 -14.95 -33.88
CA MET A 577 -11.84 -15.96 -34.39
C MET A 577 -12.31 -16.81 -33.20
N PHE A 578 -13.62 -16.99 -33.10
CA PHE A 578 -14.25 -17.82 -32.06
C PHE A 578 -13.75 -19.24 -32.17
N THR A 579 -13.30 -19.81 -31.05
CA THR A 579 -12.76 -21.18 -31.00
C THR A 579 -13.65 -22.05 -30.14
N GLU A 580 -13.44 -23.34 -30.22
CA GLU A 580 -14.12 -24.32 -29.35
C GLU A 580 -13.74 -24.07 -27.86
N GLU A 581 -12.53 -23.67 -27.58
CA GLU A 581 -12.09 -23.31 -26.23
C GLU A 581 -12.87 -22.08 -25.70
N ASP A 582 -13.15 -21.08 -26.55
CA ASP A 582 -14.01 -19.95 -26.18
C ASP A 582 -15.42 -20.41 -25.83
N PHE A 583 -15.96 -21.41 -26.52
CA PHE A 583 -17.26 -22.00 -26.18
C PHE A 583 -17.24 -22.76 -24.84
N GLN A 584 -16.20 -23.53 -24.58
CA GLN A 584 -16.02 -24.17 -23.27
C GLN A 584 -15.93 -23.17 -22.13
N GLU A 585 -15.25 -22.08 -22.33
CA GLU A 585 -15.24 -20.97 -21.35
C GLU A 585 -16.61 -20.34 -21.14
N MET A 586 -17.40 -20.18 -22.20
CA MET A 586 -18.79 -19.72 -22.07
C MET A 586 -19.66 -20.70 -21.27
N CYS A 587 -19.44 -22.01 -21.41
CA CYS A 587 -20.15 -23.03 -20.65
C CYS A 587 -19.90 -22.92 -19.13
N LYS A 588 -18.80 -22.37 -18.68
CA LYS A 588 -18.52 -22.12 -17.24
C LYS A 588 -19.59 -21.29 -16.53
N THR A 589 -20.52 -20.67 -17.24
CA THR A 589 -21.74 -20.08 -16.66
C THR A 589 -22.55 -21.09 -15.82
N GLY A 590 -22.47 -22.38 -16.11
CA GLY A 590 -23.03 -23.45 -15.28
C GLY A 590 -22.35 -23.52 -13.91
N GLN A 591 -21.05 -23.36 -13.86
CA GLN A 591 -20.29 -23.32 -12.60
C GLN A 591 -20.61 -22.04 -11.79
N ILE A 592 -20.89 -20.91 -12.47
CA ILE A 592 -21.39 -19.70 -11.80
C ILE A 592 -22.74 -19.97 -11.14
N ALA A 593 -23.64 -20.63 -11.84
CA ALA A 593 -24.96 -20.99 -11.29
C ALA A 593 -24.85 -21.96 -10.09
N ASP A 594 -23.92 -22.92 -10.13
CA ASP A 594 -23.59 -23.82 -9.02
C ASP A 594 -23.10 -23.05 -7.79
N SER A 595 -22.10 -22.18 -7.96
CA SER A 595 -21.55 -21.35 -6.89
C SER A 595 -22.56 -20.36 -6.31
N LEU A 596 -23.37 -19.71 -7.14
CA LEU A 596 -24.46 -18.83 -6.67
C LEU A 596 -25.51 -19.62 -5.88
N GLY A 597 -25.83 -20.85 -6.31
CA GLY A 597 -26.73 -21.73 -5.58
C GLY A 597 -26.23 -22.02 -4.16
N CYS A 598 -24.95 -22.38 -4.04
CA CYS A 598 -24.29 -22.58 -2.75
C CYS A 598 -24.29 -21.28 -1.90
N PHE A 599 -23.98 -20.15 -2.52
CA PHE A 599 -23.96 -18.84 -1.84
C PHE A 599 -25.32 -18.46 -1.25
N PHE A 600 -26.43 -18.73 -1.93
CA PHE A 600 -27.77 -18.40 -1.45
C PHE A 600 -28.37 -19.42 -0.48
N THR A 601 -27.90 -20.67 -0.44
CA THR A 601 -28.43 -21.72 0.43
C THR A 601 -28.31 -21.32 1.92
N GLY A 602 -29.43 -21.41 2.65
CA GLY A 602 -29.53 -21.08 4.06
C GLY A 602 -29.52 -19.58 4.39
N ARG A 603 -29.47 -18.70 3.39
CA ARG A 603 -29.59 -17.26 3.58
C ARG A 603 -31.05 -16.83 3.66
N LYS A 604 -31.32 -15.67 4.30
CA LYS A 604 -32.68 -15.11 4.38
C LYS A 604 -33.29 -14.75 3.02
N ASP A 605 -32.44 -14.47 2.02
CA ASP A 605 -32.78 -14.11 0.64
C ASP A 605 -32.68 -15.31 -0.33
N GLU A 606 -32.69 -16.53 0.19
CA GLU A 606 -32.56 -17.77 -0.59
C GLU A 606 -33.63 -17.90 -1.67
N ALA A 607 -34.88 -17.57 -1.37
CA ALA A 607 -35.96 -17.66 -2.34
C ALA A 607 -35.75 -16.77 -3.56
N GLN A 608 -35.36 -15.51 -3.33
CA GLN A 608 -35.01 -14.55 -4.40
C GLN A 608 -33.75 -15.00 -5.14
N GLY A 609 -32.74 -15.54 -4.42
CA GLY A 609 -31.53 -16.12 -5.02
C GLY A 609 -31.86 -17.26 -6.00
N LYS A 610 -32.77 -18.16 -5.63
CA LYS A 610 -33.23 -19.25 -6.52
C LYS A 610 -33.91 -18.73 -7.79
N ILE A 611 -34.73 -17.68 -7.66
CA ILE A 611 -35.36 -17.01 -8.82
C ILE A 611 -34.30 -16.37 -9.72
N LEU A 612 -33.33 -15.66 -9.12
CA LEU A 612 -32.24 -15.02 -9.86
C LEU A 612 -31.44 -16.04 -10.66
N ILE A 613 -31.06 -17.16 -10.04
CA ILE A 613 -30.28 -18.23 -10.68
C ILE A 613 -31.04 -18.82 -11.85
N ARG A 614 -32.34 -19.17 -11.67
CA ARG A 614 -33.19 -19.68 -12.77
C ARG A 614 -33.23 -18.68 -13.94
N THR A 615 -33.46 -17.41 -13.65
CA THR A 615 -33.56 -16.35 -14.68
C THR A 615 -32.24 -16.19 -15.46
N LYS A 616 -31.11 -16.18 -14.76
CA LYS A 616 -29.79 -16.05 -15.40
C LYS A 616 -29.45 -17.32 -16.20
N MET A 617 -29.67 -18.48 -15.63
CA MET A 617 -29.42 -19.77 -16.27
C MET A 617 -30.21 -19.95 -17.58
N ASP A 618 -31.49 -19.60 -17.60
CA ASP A 618 -32.30 -19.64 -18.82
C ASP A 618 -31.67 -18.84 -19.96
N ARG A 619 -31.28 -17.61 -19.68
CA ARG A 619 -30.65 -16.73 -20.69
C ARG A 619 -29.27 -17.24 -21.12
N TRP A 620 -28.48 -17.80 -20.20
CA TRP A 620 -27.16 -18.33 -20.53
C TRP A 620 -27.28 -19.59 -21.42
N LEU A 621 -28.23 -20.50 -21.11
CA LEU A 621 -28.51 -21.68 -21.93
C LEU A 621 -28.96 -21.27 -23.33
N ASP A 622 -29.90 -20.32 -23.46
CA ASP A 622 -30.34 -19.82 -24.75
C ASP A 622 -29.17 -19.30 -25.59
N LEU A 623 -28.31 -18.47 -24.96
CA LEU A 623 -27.11 -17.91 -25.61
C LEU A 623 -26.13 -18.99 -26.04
N LEU A 624 -25.90 -20.02 -25.21
CA LEU A 624 -25.01 -21.14 -25.56
C LEU A 624 -25.53 -21.95 -26.72
N LEU A 625 -26.83 -22.25 -26.71
CA LEU A 625 -27.50 -22.98 -27.79
C LEU A 625 -27.49 -22.21 -29.11
N GLU A 626 -27.80 -20.92 -29.07
CA GLU A 626 -27.65 -20.01 -30.23
C GLU A 626 -26.20 -19.96 -30.74
N THR A 627 -25.22 -19.95 -29.85
CA THR A 627 -23.78 -19.91 -30.21
C THR A 627 -23.39 -21.17 -30.98
N ILE A 628 -23.85 -22.36 -30.58
CA ILE A 628 -23.62 -23.61 -31.32
C ILE A 628 -24.07 -23.45 -32.79
N LYS A 629 -25.30 -22.95 -33.02
CA LYS A 629 -25.83 -22.72 -34.38
C LYS A 629 -25.03 -21.66 -35.16
N LEU A 630 -24.76 -20.52 -34.55
CA LEU A 630 -24.14 -19.38 -35.23
C LEU A 630 -22.67 -19.67 -35.59
N GLN A 631 -21.98 -20.43 -34.77
CA GLN A 631 -20.56 -20.73 -34.98
C GLN A 631 -20.35 -22.07 -35.72
N GLY A 632 -21.41 -22.82 -36.00
CA GLY A 632 -21.34 -24.10 -36.72
C GLY A 632 -20.59 -25.18 -35.94
N LEU A 633 -20.71 -25.17 -34.62
CA LEU A 633 -20.11 -26.19 -33.74
C LEU A 633 -20.87 -27.50 -33.87
N ASP A 634 -20.17 -28.63 -33.63
CA ASP A 634 -20.82 -29.92 -33.55
C ASP A 634 -21.87 -29.92 -32.42
N LEU A 635 -23.12 -30.27 -32.78
CA LEU A 635 -24.27 -30.15 -31.87
C LEU A 635 -24.12 -31.06 -30.64
N GLU A 636 -23.78 -32.32 -30.85
CA GLU A 636 -23.72 -33.33 -29.76
C GLU A 636 -22.52 -33.01 -28.83
N LYS A 637 -21.40 -32.57 -29.41
CA LYS A 637 -20.24 -32.14 -28.65
C LYS A 637 -20.51 -30.88 -27.84
N GLY A 638 -21.19 -29.89 -28.45
CA GLY A 638 -21.60 -28.68 -27.78
C GLY A 638 -22.57 -28.93 -26.62
N LYS A 639 -23.57 -29.82 -26.82
CA LYS A 639 -24.46 -30.26 -25.74
C LYS A 639 -23.70 -30.94 -24.61
N GLY A 640 -22.70 -31.79 -24.93
CA GLY A 640 -21.84 -32.45 -23.94
C GLY A 640 -21.11 -31.46 -23.05
N TYR A 641 -20.52 -30.41 -23.61
CA TYR A 641 -19.85 -29.34 -22.82
C TYR A 641 -20.81 -28.60 -21.89
N ILE A 642 -22.05 -28.36 -22.34
CA ILE A 642 -23.07 -27.75 -21.48
C ILE A 642 -23.44 -28.68 -20.33
N GLN A 643 -23.70 -29.98 -20.60
CA GLN A 643 -24.04 -30.95 -19.56
C GLN A 643 -22.97 -31.07 -18.49
N ASP A 644 -21.69 -31.13 -18.88
CA ASP A 644 -20.56 -31.23 -17.98
C ASP A 644 -20.45 -29.98 -17.09
N ALA A 645 -20.58 -28.77 -17.67
CA ALA A 645 -20.49 -27.52 -16.96
C ALA A 645 -21.67 -27.25 -16.02
N TYR A 646 -22.88 -27.74 -16.35
CA TYR A 646 -24.08 -27.58 -15.54
C TYR A 646 -24.38 -28.82 -14.68
N ALA A 647 -23.33 -29.48 -14.20
CA ALA A 647 -23.47 -30.69 -13.36
C ALA A 647 -23.95 -30.36 -11.92
N PHE A 648 -23.84 -29.12 -11.45
CA PHE A 648 -24.26 -28.66 -10.12
C PHE A 648 -23.74 -29.53 -8.98
N SER A 649 -22.45 -29.86 -9.02
CA SER A 649 -21.82 -30.80 -8.08
C SER A 649 -21.72 -30.30 -6.67
N GLU A 650 -21.43 -29.00 -6.47
CA GLU A 650 -21.35 -28.40 -5.16
C GLU A 650 -22.75 -28.06 -4.59
N LEU A 651 -23.63 -27.52 -5.41
CA LEU A 651 -25.02 -27.31 -5.03
C LEU A 651 -25.75 -28.60 -4.64
N GLN A 652 -25.41 -29.71 -5.28
CA GLN A 652 -25.96 -31.04 -4.93
C GLN A 652 -25.68 -31.42 -3.47
N LYS A 653 -24.56 -30.95 -2.92
CA LYS A 653 -24.18 -31.14 -1.50
C LYS A 653 -24.90 -30.16 -0.57
N ALA A 654 -25.12 -28.94 -1.03
CA ALA A 654 -25.71 -27.85 -0.26
C ALA A 654 -27.26 -27.88 -0.30
N ASP A 655 -27.85 -28.03 -1.48
CA ASP A 655 -29.29 -28.11 -1.72
C ASP A 655 -29.58 -29.10 -2.88
N ALA A 656 -29.72 -30.39 -2.54
CA ALA A 656 -29.93 -31.46 -3.50
C ALA A 656 -31.25 -31.31 -4.29
N VAL A 657 -32.27 -30.72 -3.67
CA VAL A 657 -33.59 -30.54 -4.32
C VAL A 657 -33.49 -29.49 -5.42
N PHE A 658 -32.87 -28.35 -5.12
CA PHE A 658 -32.71 -27.29 -6.08
C PHE A 658 -31.72 -27.68 -7.20
N ALA A 659 -30.61 -28.34 -6.86
CA ALA A 659 -29.69 -28.87 -7.87
C ALA A 659 -30.37 -29.83 -8.85
N LYS A 660 -31.25 -30.74 -8.37
CA LYS A 660 -32.02 -31.66 -9.21
C LYS A 660 -32.99 -30.90 -10.13
N GLU A 661 -33.67 -29.90 -9.62
CA GLU A 661 -34.56 -29.01 -10.40
C GLU A 661 -33.81 -28.38 -11.57
N LEU A 662 -32.64 -27.74 -11.27
CA LEU A 662 -31.85 -27.08 -12.29
C LEU A 662 -31.30 -28.05 -13.35
N LYS A 663 -30.85 -29.25 -12.95
CA LYS A 663 -30.45 -30.32 -13.90
C LYS A 663 -31.55 -30.70 -14.85
N SER A 664 -32.76 -30.97 -14.32
CA SER A 664 -33.93 -31.32 -15.13
C SER A 664 -34.25 -30.25 -16.18
N LYS A 665 -34.11 -28.97 -15.80
CA LYS A 665 -34.32 -27.86 -16.72
C LYS A 665 -33.25 -27.76 -17.82
N VAL A 666 -31.99 -28.06 -17.52
CA VAL A 666 -30.92 -28.13 -18.52
C VAL A 666 -31.21 -29.25 -19.52
N GLU A 667 -31.56 -30.46 -19.03
CA GLU A 667 -31.89 -31.61 -19.86
C GLU A 667 -33.10 -31.34 -20.78
N GLU A 668 -34.15 -30.70 -20.25
CA GLU A 668 -35.33 -30.28 -21.03
C GLU A 668 -34.92 -29.37 -22.19
N LYS A 669 -34.18 -28.26 -21.91
CA LYS A 669 -33.71 -27.33 -22.95
C LYS A 669 -32.80 -28.00 -23.99
N LEU A 670 -31.90 -28.88 -23.57
CA LEU A 670 -31.01 -29.60 -24.49
C LEU A 670 -31.77 -30.56 -25.41
N ASN A 671 -32.84 -31.20 -24.90
CA ASN A 671 -33.69 -32.10 -25.68
C ASN A 671 -34.59 -31.37 -26.69
N GLU A 672 -35.11 -30.18 -26.31
CA GLU A 672 -35.91 -29.33 -27.20
C GLU A 672 -35.08 -28.71 -28.34
N PHE A 673 -33.76 -28.60 -28.14
CA PHE A 673 -32.88 -28.00 -29.12
C PHE A 673 -32.38 -29.00 -30.15
N SER A 674 -33.01 -29.01 -31.32
CA SER A 674 -32.71 -29.90 -32.46
C SER A 674 -32.01 -29.13 -33.61
#